data_87dfb98e2511a20b50128cbf8979ed78
#
_entry.id   87dfb98e2511a20b50128cbf8979ed78
#
_cell.length_a   1.000
_cell.length_b   1.000
_cell.length_c   1.000
_cell.angle_alpha   90.00
_cell.angle_beta   90.00
_cell.angle_gamma   90.00
#
_symmetry.space_group_name_H-M   'P 1'
#
loop_
_entity.id
_entity.type
_entity.pdbx_description
1 polymer ?
#
loop_
_entity_poly.entity_id
_entity_poly.type
_entity_poly.pdbx_seq_one_letter_code
_entity_poly.pdbx_strand_id
1 'polypeptide(L)'
;MSLFAFANGSAQAQATGSIRGRVTTTDGEPVEAVSVGVQGQTFGSITDSQGNFTIGNVPVGSYTVAVSAVGLKPAQQPVTVTAGQRSTLDFRLAESAAELQEVIVQGARTNKFSRTSSVDVAKMPLKNLENPQVYATVGKELLTEQLVFTVDDATRNVPGLQKMWDATGRGGDGGAFYASRGFVVSSQLRNGVAGNVTSDIDAVNLEKLEVIKGPSATLYGSALTSYGGLINRVTKKPYETFGGEVAVAGGSYGFHRVSADVNTPLNAAKTLAFRLNTAYNYEDNFQNAGYAGFVKNLSIAPSLQFSPSERLTINLDAEVYRGSNVGKQLIYFDYRENTKYLGFSRADEAPLDYRQSYQGPGLTQDSRSTNLFAQVRYRISPSFTSTTYLTSSRSYSQGKGPYFYLVSNTVVALDSLGLFAAPAGFARRAGVGALYRADQSTQNSHSQTYEAQQLFNGDFQLGRLRNRVVFGLDFLRIDSGLDFLGGRIDAIPVNVPGYDYRTFNGRAVDAAYAATPPPHYLVTTKVNTYSAFASDVLSLTDQLSVLAAVRVDRYHNSGGIYYSATEGYNQTAVSPKFGLVYQPVKDRVALFANYQNSFRNQNASYRDADNQPRTTKLEHANQLEGGVKLDAAGGRVSLTASYYDIRVQNLLRTLTATTQAQDGNQVSRGAELNVVANPVRGLNVVGGFAYNHSEFIDTNPDLNGRRPNTASSPYLANAWVSYRQPEGTLKGLGAGFGGNYASDNKIVNSVSQGVFSLPAYTVLNASVFYDQPKFRLSAKVDNLTNQKYWTGYTTMNAQKLRSIVGSVAYKF
;
A
#
# COMPACT_ATOMS: atom_id res chain seq x y z
N MET A 1 65.82 45.20 -8.53
CA MET A 1 66.08 45.00 -7.08
C MET A 1 64.90 45.68 -6.37
N SER A 2 63.85 44.93 -6.03
CA SER A 2 62.73 45.43 -5.22
C SER A 2 62.43 44.33 -4.20
N LEU A 3 62.65 44.64 -2.93
CA LEU A 3 62.40 43.81 -1.77
C LEU A 3 60.88 43.68 -1.58
N PHE A 4 60.38 42.44 -1.54
CA PHE A 4 59.10 42.14 -0.95
C PHE A 4 59.29 41.87 0.54
N ALA A 5 58.74 42.72 1.41
CA ALA A 5 58.65 42.52 2.83
C ALA A 5 57.48 41.59 3.13
N PHE A 6 57.71 40.42 3.66
CA PHE A 6 56.64 39.55 4.22
C PHE A 6 56.23 40.11 5.60
N ALA A 7 55.04 40.65 5.70
CA ALA A 7 54.44 40.94 6.98
C ALA A 7 53.94 39.62 7.62
N ASN A 8 54.64 39.15 8.66
CA ASN A 8 54.16 38.09 9.56
C ASN A 8 53.01 38.62 10.41
N GLY A 9 51.76 38.40 9.95
CA GLY A 9 50.58 38.57 10.81
C GLY A 9 50.53 37.44 11.83
N SER A 10 50.84 37.72 13.09
CA SER A 10 50.63 36.82 14.21
C SER A 10 49.10 36.60 14.36
N ALA A 11 48.63 35.42 14.04
CA ALA A 11 47.25 34.99 14.36
C ALA A 11 47.10 35.01 15.88
N GLN A 12 46.48 35.99 16.45
CA GLN A 12 46.05 35.99 17.85
C GLN A 12 45.07 34.84 18.05
N ALA A 13 45.44 33.84 18.86
CA ALA A 13 44.53 32.78 19.26
C ALA A 13 43.32 33.41 19.97
N GLN A 14 42.17 33.30 19.38
CA GLN A 14 40.91 33.81 19.91
C GLN A 14 40.67 33.10 21.25
N ALA A 15 40.55 33.88 22.34
CA ALA A 15 40.31 33.34 23.67
C ALA A 15 38.97 32.59 23.69
N THR A 16 38.97 31.32 24.11
CA THR A 16 37.78 30.45 24.13
C THR A 16 37.42 30.03 25.56
N GLY A 17 36.17 29.71 25.78
CA GLY A 17 35.64 29.05 26.97
C GLY A 17 34.83 27.80 26.61
N SER A 18 34.09 27.26 27.55
CA SER A 18 33.21 26.11 27.32
C SER A 18 31.87 26.30 28.00
N ILE A 19 30.82 25.75 27.39
CA ILE A 19 29.44 25.69 27.91
C ILE A 19 29.14 24.26 28.28
N ARG A 20 28.70 24.01 29.50
CA ARG A 20 28.25 22.69 29.94
C ARG A 20 26.92 22.82 30.65
N GLY A 21 26.16 21.72 30.72
CA GLY A 21 24.89 21.73 31.42
C GLY A 21 24.19 20.39 31.36
N ARG A 22 22.99 20.36 31.89
CA ARG A 22 22.15 19.20 31.90
C ARG A 22 20.77 19.51 31.30
N VAL A 23 20.21 18.59 30.52
CA VAL A 23 18.86 18.67 29.99
C VAL A 23 18.01 17.62 30.70
N THR A 24 16.91 18.06 31.30
CA THR A 24 15.94 17.18 31.98
C THR A 24 14.54 17.48 31.49
N THR A 25 13.60 16.55 31.68
CA THR A 25 12.16 16.80 31.53
C THR A 25 11.65 17.66 32.69
N THR A 26 10.42 18.14 32.58
CA THR A 26 9.72 18.83 33.68
C THR A 26 9.62 17.98 34.94
N ASP A 27 9.58 16.65 34.80
CA ASP A 27 9.52 15.67 35.87
C ASP A 27 10.90 15.32 36.46
N GLY A 28 11.98 15.94 35.93
CA GLY A 28 13.34 15.80 36.41
C GLY A 28 14.14 14.66 35.82
N GLU A 29 13.56 13.86 34.90
CA GLU A 29 14.25 12.76 34.23
C GLU A 29 15.28 13.27 33.23
N PRO A 30 16.49 12.69 33.14
CA PRO A 30 17.50 13.08 32.19
C PRO A 30 17.08 12.75 30.75
N VAL A 31 17.38 13.66 29.81
CA VAL A 31 17.06 13.46 28.41
C VAL A 31 18.32 13.21 27.59
N GLU A 32 18.45 11.99 27.07
CA GLU A 32 19.55 11.56 26.18
C GLU A 32 19.29 12.03 24.74
N ALA A 33 20.37 12.22 23.97
CA ALA A 33 20.32 12.54 22.53
C ALA A 33 19.64 13.88 22.17
N VAL A 34 19.60 14.84 23.09
CA VAL A 34 19.13 16.21 22.84
C VAL A 34 20.18 16.98 22.07
N SER A 35 19.79 17.63 20.99
CA SER A 35 20.66 18.54 20.24
C SER A 35 20.77 19.87 21.00
N VAL A 36 21.98 20.27 21.36
CA VAL A 36 22.31 21.52 22.03
C VAL A 36 23.22 22.31 21.11
N GLY A 37 22.80 23.49 20.67
CA GLY A 37 23.54 24.28 19.70
C GLY A 37 23.58 25.77 20.06
N VAL A 38 24.68 26.45 19.71
CA VAL A 38 24.77 27.90 19.79
C VAL A 38 24.10 28.50 18.55
N GLN A 39 23.08 29.31 18.76
CA GLN A 39 22.26 29.85 17.67
C GLN A 39 23.08 30.72 16.72
N GLY A 40 22.98 30.44 15.42
CA GLY A 40 23.72 31.16 14.38
C GLY A 40 25.20 30.78 14.29
N GLN A 41 25.67 29.75 15.02
CA GLN A 41 27.06 29.28 15.02
C GLN A 41 27.10 27.75 14.74
N THR A 42 28.29 27.25 14.41
CA THR A 42 28.53 25.81 14.17
C THR A 42 28.85 25.01 15.43
N PHE A 43 28.86 25.65 16.61
CA PHE A 43 29.14 25.01 17.89
C PHE A 43 27.94 24.31 18.45
N GLY A 44 28.08 23.02 18.77
CA GLY A 44 26.99 22.23 19.35
C GLY A 44 27.48 20.94 19.98
N SER A 45 26.62 20.27 20.71
CA SER A 45 26.83 19.00 21.39
C SER A 45 25.53 18.22 21.42
N ILE A 46 25.60 16.95 21.78
CA ILE A 46 24.44 16.08 22.03
C ILE A 46 24.55 15.59 23.48
N THR A 47 23.39 15.53 24.18
CA THR A 47 23.38 15.05 25.56
C THR A 47 23.66 13.55 25.65
N ASP A 48 24.38 13.16 26.71
CA ASP A 48 24.62 11.77 27.08
C ASP A 48 23.41 11.12 27.78
N SER A 49 23.55 9.86 28.20
CA SER A 49 22.46 9.11 28.88
C SER A 49 22.06 9.68 30.24
N GLN A 50 22.88 10.57 30.82
CA GLN A 50 22.57 11.31 32.04
C GLN A 50 22.03 12.71 31.76
N GLY A 51 21.79 13.04 30.49
CA GLY A 51 21.30 14.33 30.04
C GLY A 51 22.38 15.44 30.00
N ASN A 52 23.67 15.12 30.23
CA ASN A 52 24.74 16.12 30.26
C ASN A 52 25.23 16.45 28.85
N PHE A 53 25.60 17.72 28.64
CA PHE A 53 26.25 18.18 27.41
C PHE A 53 27.48 19.08 27.72
N THR A 54 28.39 19.15 26.74
CA THR A 54 29.51 20.07 26.80
C THR A 54 29.85 20.58 25.40
N ILE A 55 29.87 21.90 25.22
CA ILE A 55 30.30 22.59 24.00
C ILE A 55 31.66 23.23 24.31
N GLY A 56 32.73 22.71 23.73
CA GLY A 56 34.09 23.22 23.90
C GLY A 56 34.46 24.26 22.86
N ASN A 57 35.55 25.00 23.14
CA ASN A 57 36.18 25.94 22.22
C ASN A 57 35.24 27.05 21.68
N VAL A 58 34.31 27.52 22.51
CA VAL A 58 33.40 28.62 22.16
C VAL A 58 34.17 29.93 22.35
N PRO A 59 34.24 30.80 21.33
CA PRO A 59 34.87 32.13 21.50
C PRO A 59 34.21 32.94 22.59
N VAL A 60 34.96 33.85 23.23
CA VAL A 60 34.40 34.78 24.22
C VAL A 60 33.31 35.65 23.60
N GLY A 61 32.13 35.71 24.27
CA GLY A 61 31.00 36.49 23.78
C GLY A 61 29.69 36.13 24.48
N SER A 62 28.65 36.81 24.15
CA SER A 62 27.30 36.53 24.61
C SER A 62 26.53 35.77 23.50
N TYR A 63 25.95 34.62 23.83
CA TYR A 63 25.32 33.70 22.91
C TYR A 63 23.94 33.29 23.41
N THR A 64 23.12 32.80 22.51
CA THR A 64 21.90 32.09 22.84
C THR A 64 22.12 30.60 22.54
N VAL A 65 21.98 29.76 23.56
CA VAL A 65 22.01 28.30 23.38
C VAL A 65 20.59 27.82 23.22
N ALA A 66 20.34 27.09 22.15
CA ALA A 66 19.09 26.44 21.86
C ALA A 66 19.19 24.94 22.06
N VAL A 67 18.17 24.35 22.66
CA VAL A 67 18.02 22.90 22.84
C VAL A 67 16.76 22.42 22.15
N SER A 68 16.88 21.31 21.43
CA SER A 68 15.75 20.67 20.78
C SER A 68 15.88 19.14 20.85
N ALA A 69 14.80 18.49 21.20
CA ALA A 69 14.67 17.03 21.21
C ALA A 69 13.29 16.63 20.69
N VAL A 70 13.21 15.42 20.15
CA VAL A 70 11.96 14.82 19.70
C VAL A 70 11.04 14.61 20.91
N GLY A 71 9.79 15.06 20.84
CA GLY A 71 8.83 14.90 21.95
C GLY A 71 8.86 16.00 22.99
N LEU A 72 9.77 16.96 22.88
CA LEU A 72 9.94 18.01 23.87
C LEU A 72 9.87 19.40 23.25
N LYS A 73 9.32 20.37 23.96
CA LYS A 73 9.28 21.78 23.52
C LYS A 73 10.71 22.33 23.45
N PRO A 74 11.13 22.91 22.33
CA PRO A 74 12.43 23.58 22.24
C PRO A 74 12.53 24.69 23.30
N ALA A 75 13.71 24.84 23.86
CA ALA A 75 14.00 25.92 24.81
C ALA A 75 15.29 26.65 24.41
N GLN A 76 15.37 27.94 24.80
CA GLN A 76 16.54 28.78 24.53
C GLN A 76 16.89 29.56 25.79
N GLN A 77 18.19 29.74 26.04
CA GLN A 77 18.69 30.54 27.16
C GLN A 77 19.95 31.33 26.73
N PRO A 78 20.10 32.58 27.18
CA PRO A 78 21.31 33.33 26.95
C PRO A 78 22.44 32.84 27.86
N VAL A 79 23.66 32.88 27.35
CA VAL A 79 24.89 32.54 28.08
C VAL A 79 26.03 33.48 27.71
N THR A 80 26.83 33.90 28.67
CA THR A 80 28.05 34.64 28.40
C THR A 80 29.24 33.72 28.61
N VAL A 81 30.10 33.61 27.58
CA VAL A 81 31.32 32.81 27.60
C VAL A 81 32.50 33.69 27.87
N THR A 82 33.29 33.37 28.93
CA THR A 82 34.46 34.09 29.36
C THR A 82 35.71 33.21 29.07
N ALA A 83 36.87 33.84 28.80
CA ALA A 83 38.07 33.14 28.46
C ALA A 83 38.53 32.14 29.54
N GLY A 84 38.78 30.92 29.16
CA GLY A 84 39.25 29.84 30.03
C GLY A 84 38.21 29.37 31.07
N GLN A 85 37.01 29.96 31.13
CA GLN A 85 35.99 29.56 32.09
C GLN A 85 34.95 28.61 31.51
N ARG A 86 34.26 27.90 32.42
CA ARG A 86 33.14 27.01 32.11
C ARG A 86 31.83 27.70 32.51
N SER A 87 30.97 27.99 31.56
CA SER A 87 29.60 28.50 31.79
C SER A 87 28.67 27.30 31.97
N THR A 88 27.82 27.32 33.02
CA THR A 88 26.85 26.24 33.27
C THR A 88 25.45 26.70 32.85
N LEU A 89 24.68 25.85 32.11
CA LEU A 89 23.39 26.18 31.57
C LEU A 89 22.49 24.94 31.55
N ASP A 90 21.53 24.84 32.47
CA ASP A 90 20.61 23.70 32.56
C ASP A 90 19.27 24.01 31.92
N PHE A 91 18.72 23.01 31.25
CA PHE A 91 17.43 23.14 30.59
C PHE A 91 16.42 22.14 31.19
N ARG A 92 15.19 22.61 31.40
CA ARG A 92 14.03 21.76 31.68
C ARG A 92 13.08 21.84 30.51
N LEU A 93 12.86 20.71 29.83
CA LEU A 93 12.03 20.64 28.64
C LEU A 93 10.67 20.05 29.01
N ALA A 94 9.59 20.75 28.66
CA ALA A 94 8.23 20.22 28.76
C ALA A 94 7.95 19.29 27.57
N GLU A 95 7.14 18.26 27.80
CA GLU A 95 6.66 17.43 26.71
C GLU A 95 5.87 18.27 25.68
N SER A 96 6.13 18.03 24.43
CA SER A 96 5.43 18.71 23.33
C SER A 96 4.17 17.92 22.99
N ALA A 97 3.01 18.38 23.41
CA ALA A 97 1.72 17.85 22.94
C ALA A 97 1.49 18.02 21.41
N ALA A 98 2.37 18.78 20.74
CA ALA A 98 2.33 18.96 19.28
C ALA A 98 2.92 17.78 18.49
N GLU A 99 3.65 16.87 19.11
CA GLU A 99 4.35 15.75 18.46
C GLU A 99 3.58 14.42 18.42
N LEU A 100 2.31 14.43 18.58
CA LEU A 100 1.44 13.34 18.12
C LEU A 100 1.29 13.32 16.57
N GLN A 101 1.86 14.28 15.88
CA GLN A 101 2.18 14.15 14.46
C GLN A 101 3.59 13.58 14.33
N GLU A 102 3.73 12.55 13.53
CA GLU A 102 5.02 12.02 13.07
C GLU A 102 5.81 13.14 12.39
N VAL A 103 6.48 14.00 13.18
CA VAL A 103 7.48 14.93 12.66
C VAL A 103 8.66 14.08 12.23
N ILE A 104 8.82 13.96 10.93
CA ILE A 104 9.93 13.29 10.30
C ILE A 104 11.19 14.11 10.57
N VAL A 105 11.82 13.88 11.71
CA VAL A 105 13.19 14.32 11.93
C VAL A 105 14.11 13.41 11.12
N GLN A 106 14.45 13.82 9.91
CA GLN A 106 15.28 13.04 8.98
C GLN A 106 16.69 12.76 9.47
N GLY A 107 17.12 13.28 10.62
CA GLY A 107 18.49 13.22 11.11
C GLY A 107 18.81 12.23 12.22
N ALA A 108 17.85 11.69 12.97
CA ALA A 108 18.10 11.00 14.24
C ALA A 108 17.58 9.56 14.33
N ARG A 109 16.98 8.98 13.28
CA ARG A 109 16.49 7.59 13.36
C ARG A 109 17.65 6.62 13.30
N THR A 110 17.80 5.79 14.32
CA THR A 110 18.76 4.69 14.35
C THR A 110 18.51 3.69 13.23
N ASN A 111 17.23 3.42 12.92
CA ASN A 111 16.79 2.57 11.80
C ASN A 111 15.86 3.36 10.88
N LYS A 112 16.35 3.78 9.72
CA LYS A 112 15.58 4.60 8.76
C LYS A 112 14.39 3.87 8.12
N PHE A 113 14.37 2.54 8.09
CA PHE A 113 13.28 1.74 7.50
C PHE A 113 12.22 1.37 8.54
N SER A 114 12.52 1.45 9.83
CA SER A 114 11.56 1.17 10.88
C SER A 114 10.65 2.36 11.15
N ARG A 115 9.39 2.07 11.46
CA ARG A 115 8.40 3.01 11.98
C ARG A 115 7.88 2.45 13.29
N THR A 116 8.11 3.17 14.37
CA THR A 116 7.78 2.73 15.73
C THR A 116 6.34 3.05 16.13
N SER A 117 5.66 3.91 15.38
CA SER A 117 4.26 4.32 15.64
C SER A 117 3.51 4.58 14.35
N SER A 118 2.19 4.55 14.42
CA SER A 118 1.28 5.01 13.38
C SER A 118 0.06 5.65 14.01
N VAL A 119 -0.39 6.77 13.43
CA VAL A 119 -1.65 7.43 13.79
C VAL A 119 -2.82 6.87 12.99
N ASP A 120 -2.54 6.33 11.80
CA ASP A 120 -3.59 5.84 10.90
C ASP A 120 -4.09 4.46 11.34
N VAL A 121 -3.22 3.51 11.73
CA VAL A 121 -3.58 2.12 11.99
C VAL A 121 -4.68 1.94 13.05
N ALA A 122 -4.63 2.71 14.12
CA ALA A 122 -5.64 2.69 15.19
C ALA A 122 -6.55 3.93 15.21
N LYS A 123 -6.40 4.83 14.24
CA LYS A 123 -6.99 6.19 14.22
C LYS A 123 -6.68 6.99 15.48
N MET A 124 -5.64 6.60 16.20
CA MET A 124 -5.04 7.27 17.33
C MET A 124 -3.55 6.96 17.39
N PRO A 125 -2.71 7.83 17.96
CA PRO A 125 -1.28 7.59 18.06
C PRO A 125 -0.97 6.47 19.04
N LEU A 126 -0.55 5.32 18.49
CA LEU A 126 -0.07 4.18 19.25
C LEU A 126 1.32 3.76 18.77
N LYS A 127 2.21 3.45 19.71
CA LYS A 127 3.45 2.74 19.39
C LYS A 127 3.13 1.35 18.85
N ASN A 128 3.98 0.80 18.00
CA ASN A 128 3.78 -0.57 17.50
C ASN A 128 3.67 -1.60 18.64
N LEU A 129 4.48 -1.44 19.71
CA LEU A 129 4.46 -2.31 20.90
C LEU A 129 3.21 -2.15 21.76
N GLU A 130 2.41 -1.09 21.60
CA GLU A 130 1.17 -0.86 22.32
C GLU A 130 -0.08 -1.24 21.52
N ASN A 131 0.10 -1.52 20.23
CA ASN A 131 -1.02 -1.80 19.33
C ASN A 131 -1.19 -3.31 19.17
N PRO A 132 -2.35 -3.89 19.53
CA PRO A 132 -2.61 -5.31 19.32
C PRO A 132 -2.81 -5.69 17.84
N GLN A 133 -2.91 -4.69 16.93
CA GLN A 133 -3.07 -4.92 15.50
C GLN A 133 -1.74 -5.24 14.83
N VAL A 134 -1.72 -6.24 13.95
CA VAL A 134 -0.59 -6.50 13.05
C VAL A 134 -0.69 -5.62 11.81
N TYR A 135 0.40 -4.95 11.48
CA TYR A 135 0.55 -4.16 10.25
C TYR A 135 2.01 -4.11 9.82
N ALA A 136 2.22 -3.85 8.54
CA ALA A 136 3.53 -3.60 7.96
C ALA A 136 3.58 -2.19 7.38
N THR A 137 4.73 -1.54 7.51
CA THR A 137 4.97 -0.21 6.95
C THR A 137 6.16 -0.25 6.00
N VAL A 138 5.99 0.27 4.79
CA VAL A 138 7.05 0.43 3.78
C VAL A 138 7.27 1.92 3.56
N GLY A 139 8.38 2.45 4.07
CA GLY A 139 8.71 3.88 3.98
C GLY A 139 9.38 4.26 2.65
N LYS A 140 9.29 5.53 2.29
CA LYS A 140 9.91 6.08 1.06
C LYS A 140 11.41 5.83 0.97
N GLU A 141 12.10 5.72 2.09
CA GLU A 141 13.55 5.48 2.13
C GLU A 141 13.90 4.12 1.50
N LEU A 142 13.13 3.07 1.82
CA LEU A 142 13.29 1.75 1.21
C LEU A 142 12.94 1.78 -0.27
N LEU A 143 11.81 2.44 -0.62
CA LEU A 143 11.37 2.58 -2.01
C LEU A 143 12.41 3.32 -2.86
N THR A 144 13.05 4.34 -2.30
CA THR A 144 14.11 5.10 -2.97
C THR A 144 15.35 4.24 -3.24
N GLU A 145 15.79 3.41 -2.27
CA GLU A 145 16.95 2.52 -2.46
C GLU A 145 16.68 1.42 -3.47
N GLN A 146 15.43 0.94 -3.54
CA GLN A 146 15.00 -0.06 -4.52
C GLN A 146 14.61 0.53 -5.87
N LEU A 147 14.61 1.84 -6.06
CA LEU A 147 14.04 2.54 -7.21
C LEU A 147 12.63 2.04 -7.57
N VAL A 148 11.76 2.00 -6.57
CA VAL A 148 10.35 1.66 -6.75
C VAL A 148 9.60 2.90 -7.21
N PHE A 149 8.88 2.79 -8.34
CA PHE A 149 8.18 3.91 -8.96
C PHE A 149 6.66 3.80 -8.86
N THR A 150 6.12 2.65 -8.51
CA THR A 150 4.68 2.44 -8.37
C THR A 150 4.30 1.97 -6.97
N VAL A 151 3.07 2.27 -6.56
CA VAL A 151 2.52 1.73 -5.31
C VAL A 151 2.42 0.21 -5.36
N ASP A 152 2.10 -0.34 -6.54
CA ASP A 152 2.01 -1.78 -6.74
C ASP A 152 3.34 -2.49 -6.48
N ASP A 153 4.45 -1.93 -6.96
CA ASP A 153 5.78 -2.47 -6.70
C ASP A 153 6.20 -2.32 -5.23
N ALA A 154 5.71 -1.29 -4.54
CA ALA A 154 6.00 -1.10 -3.11
C ALA A 154 5.47 -2.27 -2.26
N THR A 155 4.34 -2.89 -2.67
CA THR A 155 3.70 -3.98 -1.95
C THR A 155 4.56 -5.23 -1.82
N ARG A 156 5.56 -5.44 -2.70
CA ARG A 156 6.48 -6.59 -2.65
C ARG A 156 7.33 -6.65 -1.37
N ASN A 157 7.42 -5.54 -0.63
CA ASN A 157 8.12 -5.46 0.64
C ASN A 157 7.26 -5.85 1.86
N VAL A 158 5.98 -6.18 1.64
CA VAL A 158 5.04 -6.51 2.71
C VAL A 158 4.92 -8.03 2.87
N PRO A 159 5.22 -8.59 4.05
CA PRO A 159 5.05 -10.02 4.29
C PRO A 159 3.62 -10.50 4.02
N GLY A 160 3.46 -11.65 3.37
CA GLY A 160 2.16 -12.26 3.14
C GLY A 160 1.21 -11.46 2.23
N LEU A 161 1.75 -10.55 1.41
CA LEU A 161 0.99 -9.83 0.39
C LEU A 161 1.52 -10.22 -0.99
N GLN A 162 0.69 -10.82 -1.83
CA GLN A 162 1.04 -11.22 -3.18
C GLN A 162 0.14 -10.53 -4.20
N LYS A 163 0.73 -9.85 -5.19
CA LYS A 163 -0.02 -9.29 -6.31
C LYS A 163 -0.57 -10.43 -7.18
N MET A 164 -1.87 -10.44 -7.42
CA MET A 164 -2.58 -11.42 -8.24
C MET A 164 -3.07 -10.84 -9.55
N TRP A 165 -3.31 -9.55 -9.60
CA TRP A 165 -3.90 -8.87 -10.74
C TRP A 165 -3.26 -7.51 -10.94
N ASP A 166 -2.90 -7.19 -12.16
CA ASP A 166 -2.38 -5.87 -12.53
C ASP A 166 -3.53 -4.88 -12.75
N ALA A 167 -3.31 -3.62 -12.45
CA ALA A 167 -4.28 -2.57 -12.71
C ALA A 167 -4.59 -2.49 -14.22
N THR A 168 -5.87 -2.47 -14.55
CA THR A 168 -6.36 -2.42 -15.94
C THR A 168 -6.76 -1.02 -16.38
N GLY A 169 -6.97 -0.11 -15.43
CA GLY A 169 -7.46 1.23 -15.69
C GLY A 169 -8.97 1.34 -15.85
N ARG A 170 -9.74 0.26 -15.72
CA ARG A 170 -11.21 0.32 -15.81
C ARG A 170 -11.81 1.07 -14.64
N GLY A 171 -12.89 1.81 -14.87
CA GLY A 171 -13.59 2.54 -13.82
C GLY A 171 -14.23 1.59 -12.80
N GLY A 172 -13.97 1.81 -11.52
CA GLY A 172 -14.57 1.06 -10.42
C GLY A 172 -13.79 -0.18 -10.00
N ASP A 173 -13.44 -1.07 -10.91
CA ASP A 173 -12.74 -2.34 -10.64
C ASP A 173 -11.33 -2.44 -11.23
N GLY A 174 -10.82 -1.39 -11.82
CA GLY A 174 -9.57 -1.39 -12.58
C GLY A 174 -8.29 -1.28 -11.77
N GLY A 175 -8.34 -1.25 -10.45
CA GLY A 175 -7.16 -1.26 -9.59
C GLY A 175 -6.49 -2.64 -9.53
N ALA A 176 -5.24 -2.69 -9.03
CA ALA A 176 -4.56 -3.93 -8.78
C ALA A 176 -5.19 -4.69 -7.60
N PHE A 177 -5.17 -6.02 -7.67
CA PHE A 177 -5.61 -6.89 -6.59
C PHE A 177 -4.46 -7.69 -6.00
N TYR A 178 -4.52 -7.87 -4.69
CA TYR A 178 -3.54 -8.62 -3.92
C TYR A 178 -4.23 -9.70 -3.10
N ALA A 179 -3.53 -10.78 -2.81
CA ALA A 179 -3.93 -11.72 -1.79
C ALA A 179 -3.23 -11.39 -0.47
N SER A 180 -3.98 -11.39 0.60
CA SER A 180 -3.50 -11.30 1.98
C SER A 180 -4.33 -12.21 2.85
N ARG A 181 -3.68 -13.08 3.63
CA ARG A 181 -4.35 -14.01 4.55
C ARG A 181 -5.50 -14.81 3.91
N GLY A 182 -5.37 -15.17 2.63
CA GLY A 182 -6.38 -15.96 1.93
C GLY A 182 -7.53 -15.18 1.28
N PHE A 183 -7.49 -13.85 1.29
CA PHE A 183 -8.54 -12.99 0.78
C PHE A 183 -7.99 -11.91 -0.14
N VAL A 184 -8.83 -11.44 -1.06
CA VAL A 184 -8.50 -10.34 -1.97
C VAL A 184 -8.46 -9.02 -1.21
N VAL A 185 -7.42 -8.24 -1.44
CA VAL A 185 -7.22 -6.88 -0.90
C VAL A 185 -6.90 -5.93 -2.04
N SER A 186 -7.38 -4.70 -1.99
CA SER A 186 -7.07 -3.63 -2.93
C SER A 186 -6.68 -2.34 -2.22
N SER A 187 -5.98 -1.44 -2.94
CA SER A 187 -5.55 -0.16 -2.39
C SER A 187 -6.66 0.89 -2.51
N GLN A 188 -7.54 0.97 -1.51
CA GLN A 188 -8.70 1.87 -1.51
C GLN A 188 -8.59 3.02 -0.52
N LEU A 189 -7.58 3.01 0.36
CA LEU A 189 -7.41 4.03 1.39
C LEU A 189 -6.23 4.96 1.10
N ARG A 190 -6.43 6.23 1.45
CA ARG A 190 -5.41 7.27 1.47
C ARG A 190 -5.52 8.06 2.77
N ASN A 191 -4.45 8.10 3.56
CA ASN A 191 -4.42 8.77 4.87
C ASN A 191 -5.60 8.36 5.77
N GLY A 192 -5.99 7.06 5.71
CA GLY A 192 -7.05 6.50 6.55
C GLY A 192 -8.49 6.77 6.11
N VAL A 193 -8.72 7.38 4.94
CA VAL A 193 -10.03 7.65 4.33
C VAL A 193 -10.07 7.15 2.87
N ALA A 194 -11.26 7.14 2.27
CA ALA A 194 -11.44 6.67 0.91
C ALA A 194 -10.59 7.44 -0.11
N GLY A 195 -9.88 6.72 -0.97
CA GLY A 195 -9.07 7.26 -2.06
C GLY A 195 -9.06 6.32 -3.25
N ASN A 196 -9.92 6.55 -4.20
CA ASN A 196 -10.20 5.65 -5.31
C ASN A 196 -9.00 5.52 -6.27
N VAL A 197 -8.72 4.30 -6.71
CA VAL A 197 -7.60 3.93 -7.56
C VAL A 197 -8.05 2.92 -8.60
N THR A 198 -7.85 3.24 -9.86
CA THR A 198 -8.21 2.37 -10.99
C THR A 198 -7.06 2.06 -11.95
N SER A 199 -5.89 2.68 -11.73
CA SER A 199 -4.69 2.52 -12.56
C SER A 199 -3.45 2.36 -11.70
N ASP A 200 -2.33 2.05 -12.31
CA ASP A 200 -1.02 2.09 -11.63
C ASP A 200 -0.77 3.50 -11.09
N ILE A 201 -0.53 3.60 -9.79
CA ILE A 201 -0.24 4.87 -9.13
C ILE A 201 1.26 5.05 -9.01
N ASP A 202 1.78 6.19 -9.47
CA ASP A 202 3.17 6.56 -9.25
C ASP A 202 3.42 6.82 -7.74
N ALA A 203 4.54 6.31 -7.24
CA ALA A 203 4.93 6.45 -5.83
C ALA A 203 5.48 7.85 -5.48
N VAL A 204 5.53 8.81 -6.42
CA VAL A 204 6.10 10.15 -6.19
C VAL A 204 5.48 10.89 -5.01
N ASN A 205 4.18 10.69 -4.76
CA ASN A 205 3.45 11.29 -3.64
C ASN A 205 3.41 10.39 -2.39
N LEU A 206 4.06 9.22 -2.40
CA LEU A 206 4.01 8.27 -1.30
C LEU A 206 5.07 8.59 -0.23
N GLU A 207 4.65 8.84 1.00
CA GLU A 207 5.53 8.91 2.17
C GLU A 207 5.79 7.54 2.76
N LYS A 208 4.72 6.74 2.90
CA LYS A 208 4.76 5.34 3.34
C LYS A 208 3.52 4.59 2.86
N LEU A 209 3.67 3.29 2.71
CA LEU A 209 2.59 2.35 2.52
C LEU A 209 2.35 1.61 3.84
N GLU A 210 1.12 1.59 4.33
CA GLU A 210 0.72 0.81 5.50
C GLU A 210 -0.24 -0.29 5.07
N VAL A 211 0.06 -1.51 5.45
CA VAL A 211 -0.80 -2.67 5.20
C VAL A 211 -1.23 -3.24 6.53
N ILE A 212 -2.49 -3.01 6.87
CA ILE A 212 -3.10 -3.52 8.09
C ILE A 212 -3.66 -4.90 7.79
N LYS A 213 -3.35 -5.88 8.63
CA LYS A 213 -3.66 -7.29 8.40
C LYS A 213 -4.96 -7.71 9.08
N GLY A 214 -5.73 -8.57 8.39
CA GLY A 214 -6.96 -9.15 8.90
C GLY A 214 -8.17 -8.21 8.87
N PRO A 215 -9.35 -8.68 9.32
CA PRO A 215 -10.59 -7.93 9.32
C PRO A 215 -10.46 -6.60 10.07
N SER A 216 -10.69 -5.47 9.40
CA SER A 216 -10.42 -4.13 9.97
C SER A 216 -11.63 -3.19 9.89
N ALA A 217 -12.84 -3.75 9.74
CA ALA A 217 -14.06 -2.96 9.55
C ALA A 217 -14.40 -2.05 10.73
N THR A 218 -14.02 -2.42 11.96
CA THR A 218 -14.35 -1.65 13.18
C THR A 218 -13.88 -0.18 13.11
N LEU A 219 -12.75 0.11 12.50
CA LEU A 219 -12.23 1.48 12.39
C LEU A 219 -12.40 2.10 11.00
N TYR A 220 -12.48 1.28 9.95
CA TYR A 220 -12.42 1.74 8.56
C TYR A 220 -13.70 1.46 7.75
N GLY A 221 -14.65 0.71 8.33
CA GLY A 221 -15.84 0.27 7.63
C GLY A 221 -15.57 -0.88 6.64
N SER A 222 -16.57 -1.70 6.39
CA SER A 222 -16.44 -2.89 5.55
C SER A 222 -16.38 -2.58 4.06
N ALA A 223 -16.90 -1.43 3.63
CA ALA A 223 -16.92 -1.05 2.22
C ALA A 223 -15.51 -0.74 1.65
N LEU A 224 -14.56 -0.37 2.51
CA LEU A 224 -13.19 0.01 2.14
C LEU A 224 -12.14 -1.02 2.57
N THR A 225 -12.57 -2.12 3.20
CA THR A 225 -11.68 -3.15 3.76
C THR A 225 -12.00 -4.52 3.21
N SER A 226 -11.13 -5.46 3.50
CA SER A 226 -11.28 -6.88 3.18
C SER A 226 -11.04 -7.72 4.44
N TYR A 227 -11.43 -8.98 4.41
CA TYR A 227 -11.11 -9.94 5.47
C TYR A 227 -9.61 -10.19 5.61
N GLY A 228 -8.83 -10.00 4.51
CA GLY A 228 -7.37 -10.07 4.52
C GLY A 228 -6.68 -8.81 5.02
N GLY A 229 -7.42 -7.72 5.16
CA GLY A 229 -6.89 -6.43 5.61
C GLY A 229 -7.20 -5.27 4.68
N LEU A 230 -6.35 -4.25 4.76
CA LEU A 230 -6.45 -3.05 3.93
C LEU A 230 -5.06 -2.51 3.58
N ILE A 231 -4.99 -1.73 2.50
CA ILE A 231 -3.80 -1.02 2.05
C ILE A 231 -4.10 0.48 2.15
N ASN A 232 -3.32 1.18 2.98
CA ASN A 232 -3.42 2.63 3.20
C ASN A 232 -2.18 3.33 2.62
N ARG A 233 -2.39 4.22 1.66
CA ARG A 233 -1.36 5.07 1.09
C ARG A 233 -1.24 6.34 1.94
N VAL A 234 -0.15 6.51 2.66
CA VAL A 234 0.13 7.75 3.40
C VAL A 234 0.95 8.67 2.51
N THR A 235 0.43 9.85 2.26
CA THR A 235 1.00 10.78 1.29
C THR A 235 1.91 11.82 1.95
N LYS A 236 2.84 12.34 1.15
CA LYS A 236 3.73 13.43 1.52
C LYS A 236 2.92 14.69 1.85
N LYS A 237 3.33 15.42 2.90
CA LYS A 237 2.72 16.69 3.31
C LYS A 237 3.65 17.86 3.06
N PRO A 238 3.13 19.10 2.91
CA PRO A 238 3.94 20.31 2.93
C PRO A 238 4.73 20.47 4.22
N TYR A 239 5.87 21.18 4.15
CA TYR A 239 6.73 21.49 5.28
C TYR A 239 7.26 22.94 5.21
N GLU A 240 7.86 23.46 6.29
CA GLU A 240 8.14 24.87 6.51
C GLU A 240 9.37 25.42 5.78
N THR A 241 10.12 24.60 5.03
CA THR A 241 11.32 25.03 4.30
C THR A 241 11.16 24.80 2.80
N PHE A 242 11.81 25.66 2.00
CA PHE A 242 11.93 25.40 0.57
C PHE A 242 12.82 24.17 0.35
N GLY A 243 12.43 23.32 -0.60
CA GLY A 243 13.22 22.16 -0.96
C GLY A 243 12.48 21.20 -1.85
N GLY A 244 13.20 20.22 -2.38
CA GLY A 244 12.58 19.23 -3.26
C GLY A 244 13.59 18.37 -4.02
N GLU A 245 13.05 17.62 -4.99
CA GLU A 245 13.81 16.74 -5.87
C GLU A 245 13.18 16.74 -7.26
N VAL A 246 14.00 16.86 -8.29
CA VAL A 246 13.61 16.57 -9.69
C VAL A 246 14.42 15.37 -10.15
N ALA A 247 13.77 14.38 -10.75
CA ALA A 247 14.43 13.16 -11.19
C ALA A 247 14.00 12.72 -12.58
N VAL A 248 14.96 12.15 -13.30
CA VAL A 248 14.75 11.46 -14.58
C VAL A 248 15.22 10.02 -14.45
N ALA A 249 14.51 9.11 -15.10
CA ALA A 249 14.89 7.70 -15.17
C ALA A 249 14.63 7.15 -16.57
N GLY A 250 15.45 6.17 -16.98
CA GLY A 250 15.30 5.47 -18.26
C GLY A 250 15.81 4.05 -18.16
N GLY A 251 15.31 3.16 -19.01
CA GLY A 251 15.70 1.76 -18.94
C GLY A 251 15.11 0.85 -20.00
N SER A 252 15.12 -0.44 -19.70
CA SER A 252 14.60 -1.51 -20.54
C SER A 252 13.14 -1.28 -20.93
N TYR A 253 12.73 -1.82 -22.06
CA TYR A 253 11.38 -1.72 -22.62
C TYR A 253 10.94 -0.27 -22.87
N GLY A 254 11.86 0.58 -23.35
CA GLY A 254 11.56 1.98 -23.63
C GLY A 254 11.15 2.80 -22.40
N PHE A 255 11.40 2.26 -21.18
CA PHE A 255 11.00 2.93 -19.95
C PHE A 255 11.65 4.31 -19.85
N HIS A 256 10.81 5.33 -19.66
CA HIS A 256 11.27 6.66 -19.29
C HIS A 256 10.29 7.32 -18.31
N ARG A 257 10.85 8.03 -17.37
CA ARG A 257 10.11 8.71 -16.30
C ARG A 257 10.74 10.04 -15.96
N VAL A 258 9.89 11.04 -15.76
CA VAL A 258 10.26 12.35 -15.21
C VAL A 258 9.39 12.60 -13.98
N SER A 259 9.98 13.08 -12.90
CA SER A 259 9.23 13.41 -11.68
C SER A 259 9.77 14.66 -10.99
N ALA A 260 8.89 15.34 -10.26
CA ALA A 260 9.21 16.47 -9.43
C ALA A 260 8.46 16.40 -8.11
N ASP A 261 9.16 16.71 -7.02
CA ASP A 261 8.66 16.92 -5.67
C ASP A 261 9.18 18.29 -5.23
N VAL A 262 8.32 19.28 -5.17
CA VAL A 262 8.69 20.67 -4.86
C VAL A 262 7.85 21.15 -3.71
N ASN A 263 8.50 21.61 -2.65
CA ASN A 263 7.88 22.19 -1.46
C ASN A 263 8.32 23.65 -1.27
N THR A 264 7.37 24.49 -0.91
CA THR A 264 7.66 25.92 -0.61
C THR A 264 6.73 26.47 0.47
N PRO A 265 7.27 27.14 1.48
CA PRO A 265 6.45 28.03 2.32
C PRO A 265 5.96 29.20 1.47
N LEU A 266 4.69 29.59 1.62
CA LEU A 266 4.06 30.64 0.84
C LEU A 266 4.02 32.00 1.58
N ASN A 267 4.38 32.03 2.88
CA ASN A 267 4.46 33.25 3.66
C ASN A 267 5.67 33.25 4.61
N ALA A 268 6.09 34.43 5.04
CA ALA A 268 7.24 34.60 5.94
C ALA A 268 7.03 33.98 7.32
N ALA A 269 5.78 33.90 7.79
CA ALA A 269 5.41 33.27 9.05
C ALA A 269 5.40 31.71 8.96
N LYS A 270 5.61 31.15 7.77
CA LYS A 270 5.61 29.70 7.50
C LYS A 270 4.33 28.96 7.94
N THR A 271 3.25 29.71 8.11
CA THR A 271 1.93 29.17 8.47
C THR A 271 1.19 28.60 7.26
N LEU A 272 1.64 28.92 6.05
CA LEU A 272 1.09 28.44 4.79
C LEU A 272 2.21 27.83 3.96
N ALA A 273 2.07 26.55 3.60
CA ALA A 273 3.03 25.83 2.78
C ALA A 273 2.32 25.08 1.66
N PHE A 274 3.00 24.99 0.52
CA PHE A 274 2.55 24.27 -0.67
C PHE A 274 3.55 23.20 -1.06
N ARG A 275 3.08 22.04 -1.51
CA ARG A 275 3.90 20.98 -2.09
C ARG A 275 3.24 20.43 -3.34
N LEU A 276 4.03 20.23 -4.37
CA LEU A 276 3.61 19.57 -5.60
C LEU A 276 4.44 18.31 -5.80
N ASN A 277 3.77 17.18 -5.91
CA ASN A 277 4.35 15.94 -6.37
C ASN A 277 3.78 15.60 -7.75
N THR A 278 4.63 15.37 -8.74
CA THR A 278 4.18 15.01 -10.09
C THR A 278 5.14 14.04 -10.74
N ALA A 279 4.61 13.14 -11.55
CA ALA A 279 5.40 12.21 -12.35
C ALA A 279 4.68 11.87 -13.65
N TYR A 280 5.46 11.74 -14.71
CA TYR A 280 5.05 11.11 -15.96
C TYR A 280 5.93 9.90 -16.21
N ASN A 281 5.33 8.78 -16.61
CA ASN A 281 6.06 7.59 -17.02
C ASN A 281 5.47 6.96 -18.27
N TYR A 282 6.32 6.26 -19.00
CA TYR A 282 5.99 5.46 -20.17
C TYR A 282 6.81 4.19 -20.15
N GLU A 283 6.22 3.06 -20.54
CA GLU A 283 6.91 1.80 -20.71
C GLU A 283 6.20 0.93 -21.76
N ASP A 284 6.97 0.28 -22.63
CA ASP A 284 6.47 -0.75 -23.53
C ASP A 284 6.21 -2.06 -22.76
N ASN A 285 5.24 -2.85 -23.22
CA ASN A 285 5.03 -4.18 -22.68
C ASN A 285 6.22 -5.10 -23.05
N PHE A 286 6.66 -5.93 -22.12
CA PHE A 286 7.71 -6.92 -22.37
C PHE A 286 7.27 -8.03 -23.35
N GLN A 287 5.96 -8.29 -23.47
CA GLN A 287 5.37 -9.15 -24.50
C GLN A 287 5.28 -8.36 -25.80
N ASN A 288 6.36 -8.31 -26.54
CA ASN A 288 6.55 -7.41 -27.68
C ASN A 288 6.81 -8.13 -29.01
N ALA A 289 6.81 -9.45 -29.05
CA ALA A 289 6.88 -10.20 -30.30
C ALA A 289 5.59 -9.94 -31.10
N GLY A 290 5.74 -9.30 -32.25
CA GLY A 290 4.64 -8.83 -33.11
C GLY A 290 4.21 -7.39 -32.82
N TYR A 291 3.66 -7.09 -31.66
CA TYR A 291 3.23 -5.75 -31.27
C TYR A 291 3.51 -5.49 -29.79
N ALA A 292 4.27 -4.47 -29.50
CA ALA A 292 4.46 -4.00 -28.14
C ALA A 292 3.26 -3.12 -27.73
N GLY A 293 2.49 -3.59 -26.76
CA GLY A 293 1.59 -2.71 -26.03
C GLY A 293 2.37 -1.71 -25.18
N PHE A 294 1.69 -0.79 -24.53
CA PHE A 294 2.35 0.23 -23.72
C PHE A 294 1.52 0.56 -22.47
N VAL A 295 2.17 1.15 -21.49
CA VAL A 295 1.56 1.83 -20.34
C VAL A 295 2.14 3.22 -20.25
N LYS A 296 1.29 4.25 -20.17
CA LYS A 296 1.70 5.63 -19.86
C LYS A 296 0.80 6.21 -18.79
N ASN A 297 1.40 6.88 -17.80
CA ASN A 297 0.69 7.45 -16.68
C ASN A 297 1.21 8.86 -16.37
N LEU A 298 0.29 9.74 -16.01
CA LEU A 298 0.56 11.07 -15.47
C LEU A 298 -0.09 11.16 -14.09
N SER A 299 0.71 11.52 -13.09
CA SER A 299 0.28 11.79 -11.72
C SER A 299 0.59 13.23 -11.35
N ILE A 300 -0.40 13.95 -10.81
CA ILE A 300 -0.25 15.33 -10.32
C ILE A 300 -0.93 15.39 -8.95
N ALA A 301 -0.19 15.73 -7.91
CA ALA A 301 -0.66 15.75 -6.53
C ALA A 301 -0.21 17.04 -5.82
N PRO A 302 -0.94 18.17 -5.98
CA PRO A 302 -0.76 19.36 -5.17
C PRO A 302 -1.32 19.17 -3.77
N SER A 303 -0.65 19.77 -2.79
CA SER A 303 -1.03 19.79 -1.38
C SER A 303 -0.77 21.17 -0.79
N LEU A 304 -1.72 21.66 -0.01
CA LEU A 304 -1.66 22.93 0.70
C LEU A 304 -1.88 22.68 2.18
N GLN A 305 -0.98 23.17 3.03
CA GLN A 305 -1.14 23.16 4.48
C GLN A 305 -1.22 24.58 5.01
N PHE A 306 -2.25 24.86 5.77
CA PHE A 306 -2.44 26.12 6.48
C PHE A 306 -2.55 25.87 7.98
N SER A 307 -1.60 26.41 8.74
CA SER A 307 -1.50 26.28 10.20
C SER A 307 -1.45 27.68 10.84
N PRO A 308 -2.60 28.40 10.92
CA PRO A 308 -2.65 29.78 11.44
C PRO A 308 -2.32 29.86 12.93
N SER A 309 -2.42 28.76 13.65
CA SER A 309 -2.07 28.65 15.07
C SER A 309 -1.61 27.23 15.40
N GLU A 310 -1.02 27.04 16.57
CA GLU A 310 -0.67 25.71 17.08
C GLU A 310 -1.89 24.78 17.30
N ARG A 311 -3.09 25.34 17.32
CA ARG A 311 -4.33 24.59 17.55
C ARG A 311 -5.03 24.15 16.27
N LEU A 312 -4.83 24.87 15.16
CA LEU A 312 -5.56 24.63 13.92
C LEU A 312 -4.60 24.32 12.78
N THR A 313 -4.80 23.18 12.13
CA THR A 313 -4.14 22.82 10.88
C THR A 313 -5.20 22.39 9.86
N ILE A 314 -5.13 22.97 8.68
CA ILE A 314 -5.96 22.65 7.52
C ILE A 314 -5.06 22.13 6.41
N ASN A 315 -5.34 20.92 5.90
CA ASN A 315 -4.69 20.35 4.74
C ASN A 315 -5.72 20.22 3.60
N LEU A 316 -5.35 20.70 2.43
CA LEU A 316 -6.13 20.54 1.20
C LEU A 316 -5.26 19.85 0.18
N ASP A 317 -5.66 18.68 -0.26
CA ASP A 317 -4.91 17.86 -1.20
C ASP A 317 -5.76 17.51 -2.41
N ALA A 318 -5.13 17.40 -3.57
CA ALA A 318 -5.73 16.80 -4.73
C ALA A 318 -4.79 15.73 -5.32
N GLU A 319 -5.36 14.73 -5.98
CA GLU A 319 -4.63 13.75 -6.78
C GLU A 319 -5.34 13.61 -8.11
N VAL A 320 -4.62 13.84 -9.19
CA VAL A 320 -5.10 13.65 -10.57
C VAL A 320 -4.23 12.60 -11.22
N TYR A 321 -4.84 11.49 -11.62
CA TYR A 321 -4.20 10.42 -12.37
C TYR A 321 -4.82 10.33 -13.75
N ARG A 322 -3.95 10.22 -14.77
CA ARG A 322 -4.36 9.90 -16.14
C ARG A 322 -3.50 8.76 -16.65
N GLY A 323 -4.15 7.67 -17.04
CA GLY A 323 -3.51 6.49 -17.59
C GLY A 323 -4.05 6.19 -18.97
N SER A 324 -3.19 5.67 -19.83
CA SER A 324 -3.56 5.09 -21.12
C SER A 324 -2.69 3.86 -21.32
N ASN A 325 -3.31 2.73 -21.63
CA ASN A 325 -2.57 1.49 -21.81
C ASN A 325 -3.18 0.61 -22.90
N VAL A 326 -2.33 -0.17 -23.55
CA VAL A 326 -2.72 -1.40 -24.22
C VAL A 326 -2.38 -2.52 -23.25
N GLY A 327 -3.41 -3.09 -22.63
CA GLY A 327 -3.28 -3.91 -21.43
C GLY A 327 -2.33 -5.09 -21.56
N LYS A 328 -1.85 -5.55 -20.42
CA LYS A 328 -1.16 -6.84 -20.29
C LYS A 328 -2.12 -7.96 -20.67
N GLN A 329 -1.58 -9.03 -21.22
CA GLN A 329 -2.39 -10.15 -21.66
C GLN A 329 -2.87 -10.96 -20.48
N LEU A 330 -4.18 -10.97 -20.25
CA LEU A 330 -4.86 -11.75 -19.23
C LEU A 330 -5.41 -13.03 -19.88
N ILE A 331 -4.84 -14.18 -19.57
CA ILE A 331 -5.24 -15.46 -20.16
C ILE A 331 -6.09 -16.23 -19.16
N TYR A 332 -7.37 -16.39 -19.50
CA TYR A 332 -8.36 -17.15 -18.74
C TYR A 332 -8.47 -18.59 -19.26
N PHE A 333 -9.18 -19.41 -18.49
CA PHE A 333 -9.70 -20.70 -18.94
C PHE A 333 -11.21 -20.60 -19.11
N ASP A 334 -11.76 -21.23 -20.13
CA ASP A 334 -13.20 -21.29 -20.31
C ASP A 334 -13.83 -22.06 -19.14
N TYR A 335 -14.91 -21.54 -18.57
CA TYR A 335 -15.59 -22.16 -17.43
C TYR A 335 -16.22 -23.53 -17.74
N ARG A 336 -16.42 -23.86 -19.02
CA ARG A 336 -16.84 -25.18 -19.52
C ARG A 336 -15.66 -26.17 -19.51
N GLU A 337 -14.43 -25.68 -19.28
CA GLU A 337 -13.21 -26.44 -19.39
C GLU A 337 -12.92 -27.22 -18.11
N ASN A 338 -12.63 -28.49 -18.28
CA ASN A 338 -11.85 -29.20 -17.29
C ASN A 338 -10.39 -29.16 -17.73
N THR A 339 -9.53 -28.56 -16.93
CA THR A 339 -8.14 -28.25 -17.26
C THR A 339 -7.33 -29.51 -17.67
N LYS A 340 -7.75 -30.69 -17.26
CA LYS A 340 -7.13 -31.97 -17.70
C LYS A 340 -7.16 -32.19 -19.23
N TYR A 341 -8.14 -31.58 -19.94
CA TYR A 341 -8.22 -31.68 -21.38
C TYR A 341 -7.32 -30.73 -22.15
N LEU A 342 -6.69 -29.78 -21.48
CA LEU A 342 -5.65 -28.93 -22.08
C LEU A 342 -4.37 -29.72 -22.40
N GLY A 343 -4.12 -30.85 -21.71
CA GLY A 343 -2.92 -31.66 -21.84
C GLY A 343 -1.75 -31.24 -20.97
N PHE A 344 -1.95 -30.22 -20.11
CA PHE A 344 -1.00 -29.75 -19.12
C PHE A 344 -1.76 -29.13 -17.94
N SER A 345 -1.07 -28.99 -16.80
CA SER A 345 -1.69 -28.54 -15.54
C SER A 345 -0.95 -27.35 -14.88
N ARG A 346 0.10 -26.86 -15.55
CA ARG A 346 0.96 -25.78 -15.05
C ARG A 346 1.22 -24.73 -16.14
N ALA A 347 1.38 -23.47 -15.74
CA ALA A 347 1.60 -22.37 -16.67
C ALA A 347 2.92 -22.45 -17.46
N ASP A 348 3.95 -23.06 -16.89
CA ASP A 348 5.25 -23.26 -17.55
C ASP A 348 5.25 -24.41 -18.59
N GLU A 349 4.21 -25.24 -18.58
CA GLU A 349 3.97 -26.32 -19.57
C GLU A 349 3.09 -25.84 -20.74
N ALA A 350 2.48 -24.64 -20.61
CA ALA A 350 1.58 -24.12 -21.63
C ALA A 350 2.32 -23.86 -22.94
N PRO A 351 1.76 -24.32 -24.10
CA PRO A 351 2.36 -24.13 -25.41
C PRO A 351 2.20 -22.68 -25.90
N LEU A 352 2.60 -21.70 -25.09
CA LEU A 352 2.54 -20.30 -25.40
C LEU A 352 3.94 -19.69 -25.37
N ASP A 353 4.27 -18.87 -26.38
CA ASP A 353 5.50 -18.09 -26.31
C ASP A 353 5.35 -17.00 -25.24
N TYR A 354 6.26 -16.99 -24.29
CA TYR A 354 6.25 -16.07 -23.17
C TYR A 354 6.31 -14.60 -23.56
N ARG A 355 6.93 -14.28 -24.71
CA ARG A 355 7.08 -12.94 -25.26
C ARG A 355 6.06 -12.57 -26.33
N GLN A 356 5.24 -13.54 -26.77
CA GLN A 356 4.28 -13.29 -27.84
C GLN A 356 3.19 -12.32 -27.40
N SER A 357 2.98 -11.31 -28.21
CA SER A 357 1.78 -10.46 -28.12
C SER A 357 0.70 -11.05 -29.04
N TYR A 358 -0.41 -11.43 -28.46
CA TYR A 358 -1.58 -11.97 -29.20
C TYR A 358 -2.57 -10.86 -29.61
N GLN A 359 -2.12 -9.60 -29.59
CA GLN A 359 -2.91 -8.40 -29.87
C GLN A 359 -2.13 -7.45 -30.78
N GLY A 360 -2.86 -6.49 -31.37
CA GLY A 360 -2.34 -5.46 -32.25
C GLY A 360 -2.66 -4.05 -31.75
N PRO A 361 -2.43 -3.04 -32.57
CA PRO A 361 -2.63 -1.64 -32.19
C PRO A 361 -4.09 -1.25 -32.02
N GLY A 362 -4.36 -0.17 -31.27
CA GLY A 362 -5.67 0.45 -31.10
C GLY A 362 -6.61 -0.24 -30.08
N LEU A 363 -6.08 -1.18 -29.28
CA LEU A 363 -6.78 -1.79 -28.17
C LEU A 363 -6.46 -1.01 -26.87
N THR A 364 -6.74 0.29 -26.91
CA THR A 364 -6.32 1.21 -25.85
C THR A 364 -7.44 1.42 -24.83
N GLN A 365 -7.09 1.29 -23.55
CA GLN A 365 -7.93 1.66 -22.41
C GLN A 365 -7.42 2.98 -21.83
N ASP A 366 -8.27 4.00 -21.79
CA ASP A 366 -8.00 5.27 -21.13
C ASP A 366 -8.69 5.36 -19.78
N SER A 367 -7.98 5.87 -18.79
CA SER A 367 -8.48 6.04 -17.44
C SER A 367 -8.08 7.37 -16.83
N ARG A 368 -8.92 7.89 -15.95
CA ARG A 368 -8.60 9.05 -15.13
C ARG A 368 -9.24 8.91 -13.76
N SER A 369 -8.51 9.34 -12.75
CA SER A 369 -9.03 9.49 -11.39
C SER A 369 -8.74 10.90 -10.91
N THR A 370 -9.70 11.50 -10.21
CA THR A 370 -9.56 12.80 -9.55
C THR A 370 -10.04 12.64 -8.13
N ASN A 371 -9.14 12.82 -7.19
CA ASN A 371 -9.40 12.72 -5.76
C ASN A 371 -9.14 14.08 -5.12
N LEU A 372 -10.07 14.54 -4.31
CA LEU A 372 -9.99 15.76 -3.53
C LEU A 372 -10.14 15.41 -2.05
N PHE A 373 -9.28 15.99 -1.22
CA PHE A 373 -9.24 15.72 0.21
C PHE A 373 -9.11 17.03 0.98
N ALA A 374 -9.89 17.16 2.04
CA ALA A 374 -9.73 18.21 3.03
C ALA A 374 -9.63 17.56 4.42
N GLN A 375 -8.66 17.99 5.20
CA GLN A 375 -8.50 17.62 6.59
C GLN A 375 -8.41 18.87 7.44
N VAL A 376 -9.30 18.98 8.41
CA VAL A 376 -9.27 20.07 9.41
C VAL A 376 -9.00 19.44 10.77
N ARG A 377 -7.86 19.78 11.36
CA ARG A 377 -7.48 19.32 12.68
C ARG A 377 -7.49 20.49 13.66
N TYR A 378 -8.24 20.34 14.74
CA TYR A 378 -8.35 21.34 15.78
C TYR A 378 -8.06 20.74 17.16
N ARG A 379 -7.06 21.27 17.85
CA ARG A 379 -6.72 20.88 19.23
C ARG A 379 -7.64 21.64 20.19
N ILE A 380 -8.67 20.93 20.68
CA ILE A 380 -9.65 21.47 21.62
C ILE A 380 -8.99 21.81 22.96
N SER A 381 -8.18 20.85 23.45
CA SER A 381 -7.39 20.99 24.68
C SER A 381 -6.07 20.20 24.54
N PRO A 382 -5.15 20.26 25.50
CA PRO A 382 -3.94 19.40 25.45
C PRO A 382 -4.25 17.90 25.30
N SER A 383 -5.37 17.45 25.89
CA SER A 383 -5.77 16.03 25.87
C SER A 383 -6.77 15.68 24.77
N PHE A 384 -7.37 16.63 24.04
CA PHE A 384 -8.42 16.36 23.08
C PHE A 384 -8.19 17.05 21.74
N THR A 385 -8.35 16.29 20.66
CA THR A 385 -8.23 16.76 19.28
C THR A 385 -9.47 16.36 18.47
N SER A 386 -9.99 17.28 17.69
CA SER A 386 -11.02 17.07 16.68
C SER A 386 -10.36 17.02 15.31
N THR A 387 -10.72 16.02 14.47
CA THR A 387 -10.25 15.95 13.09
C THR A 387 -11.42 15.66 12.18
N THR A 388 -11.65 16.52 11.21
CA THR A 388 -12.66 16.35 10.17
C THR A 388 -11.97 15.98 8.87
N TYR A 389 -12.44 14.95 8.19
CA TYR A 389 -12.03 14.57 6.84
C TYR A 389 -13.21 14.71 5.89
N LEU A 390 -12.95 15.28 4.73
CA LEU A 390 -13.89 15.31 3.62
C LEU A 390 -13.16 14.81 2.38
N THR A 391 -13.73 13.82 1.71
CA THR A 391 -13.15 13.27 0.49
C THR A 391 -14.17 13.22 -0.64
N SER A 392 -13.68 13.42 -1.86
CA SER A 392 -14.41 13.19 -3.10
C SER A 392 -13.47 12.51 -4.07
N SER A 393 -13.76 11.27 -4.41
CA SER A 393 -12.97 10.49 -5.34
C SER A 393 -13.82 10.11 -6.54
N ARG A 394 -13.33 10.42 -7.74
CA ARG A 394 -14.01 10.08 -9.00
C ARG A 394 -13.05 9.39 -9.95
N SER A 395 -13.42 8.22 -10.44
CA SER A 395 -12.74 7.53 -11.52
C SER A 395 -13.63 7.42 -12.76
N TYR A 396 -12.99 7.39 -13.90
CA TYR A 396 -13.64 7.26 -15.21
C TYR A 396 -12.75 6.44 -16.13
N SER A 397 -13.38 5.61 -16.97
CA SER A 397 -12.66 4.87 -18.00
C SER A 397 -13.48 4.72 -19.27
N GLN A 398 -12.73 4.64 -20.38
CA GLN A 398 -13.27 4.38 -21.70
C GLN A 398 -12.22 3.68 -22.56
N GLY A 399 -12.64 2.75 -23.39
CA GLY A 399 -11.74 2.12 -24.34
C GLY A 399 -11.91 0.62 -24.43
N LYS A 400 -10.97 -0.03 -25.11
CA LYS A 400 -10.99 -1.45 -25.40
C LYS A 400 -10.21 -2.23 -24.34
N GLY A 401 -10.76 -3.36 -23.92
CA GLY A 401 -10.18 -4.22 -22.89
C GLY A 401 -9.98 -5.64 -23.41
N PRO A 402 -8.87 -5.90 -24.13
CA PRO A 402 -8.59 -7.24 -24.66
C PRO A 402 -8.38 -8.26 -23.56
N TYR A 403 -8.92 -9.46 -23.75
CA TYR A 403 -8.64 -10.61 -22.90
C TYR A 403 -8.73 -11.90 -23.69
N PHE A 404 -8.22 -12.98 -23.13
CA PHE A 404 -7.94 -14.21 -23.87
C PHE A 404 -8.45 -15.42 -23.11
N TYR A 405 -8.98 -16.42 -23.84
CA TYR A 405 -9.30 -17.73 -23.28
C TYR A 405 -8.48 -18.81 -23.95
N LEU A 406 -7.72 -19.56 -23.16
CA LEU A 406 -7.06 -20.76 -23.64
C LEU A 406 -8.06 -21.92 -23.56
N VAL A 407 -8.37 -22.53 -24.68
CA VAL A 407 -9.40 -23.57 -24.80
C VAL A 407 -8.86 -24.86 -25.38
N SER A 408 -9.41 -25.99 -24.91
CA SER A 408 -9.06 -27.32 -25.44
C SER A 408 -9.74 -27.62 -26.79
N ASN A 409 -9.27 -28.65 -27.47
CA ASN A 409 -9.93 -29.18 -28.65
C ASN A 409 -11.38 -29.63 -28.34
N THR A 410 -11.70 -29.95 -27.09
CA THR A 410 -13.06 -30.27 -26.66
C THR A 410 -13.97 -29.06 -26.78
N VAL A 411 -13.57 -27.92 -26.27
CA VAL A 411 -14.36 -26.68 -26.31
C VAL A 411 -14.53 -26.19 -27.74
N VAL A 412 -13.48 -26.25 -28.56
CA VAL A 412 -13.56 -25.91 -29.99
C VAL A 412 -14.58 -26.80 -30.73
N ALA A 413 -14.57 -28.13 -30.44
CA ALA A 413 -15.55 -29.04 -31.03
C ALA A 413 -17.00 -28.77 -30.55
N LEU A 414 -17.21 -28.45 -29.30
CA LEU A 414 -18.52 -28.04 -28.78
C LEU A 414 -19.02 -26.77 -29.49
N ASP A 415 -18.18 -25.76 -29.61
CA ASP A 415 -18.52 -24.52 -30.28
C ASP A 415 -18.86 -24.71 -31.77
N SER A 416 -18.13 -25.62 -32.48
CA SER A 416 -18.40 -25.94 -33.88
C SER A 416 -19.74 -26.64 -34.10
N LEU A 417 -20.29 -27.25 -33.06
CA LEU A 417 -21.60 -27.93 -33.06
C LEU A 417 -22.71 -27.04 -32.45
N GLY A 418 -22.39 -25.83 -32.05
CA GLY A 418 -23.33 -24.93 -31.35
C GLY A 418 -23.78 -25.42 -29.97
N LEU A 419 -22.98 -26.29 -29.34
CA LEU A 419 -23.28 -26.86 -28.03
C LEU A 419 -22.66 -26.08 -26.88
N PHE A 420 -23.47 -25.70 -25.92
CA PHE A 420 -23.02 -25.01 -24.72
C PHE A 420 -22.32 -25.95 -23.71
N ALA A 421 -22.76 -27.19 -23.63
CA ALA A 421 -22.20 -28.21 -22.75
C ALA A 421 -22.07 -29.56 -23.49
N ALA A 422 -21.11 -30.37 -23.07
CA ALA A 422 -20.92 -31.69 -23.62
C ALA A 422 -22.08 -32.63 -23.25
N PRO A 423 -22.86 -33.17 -24.21
CA PRO A 423 -23.89 -34.16 -23.92
C PRO A 423 -23.27 -35.43 -23.37
N ALA A 424 -24.09 -36.30 -22.77
CA ALA A 424 -23.67 -37.58 -22.31
C ALA A 424 -23.06 -38.41 -23.48
N GLY A 425 -21.89 -39.00 -23.25
CA GLY A 425 -21.16 -39.74 -24.27
C GLY A 425 -20.37 -38.91 -25.28
N PHE A 426 -20.32 -37.58 -25.14
CA PHE A 426 -19.50 -36.77 -26.03
C PHE A 426 -18.01 -37.07 -25.91
N ALA A 427 -17.39 -37.39 -27.04
CA ALA A 427 -15.97 -37.74 -27.09
C ALA A 427 -15.11 -36.50 -26.85
N ARG A 428 -14.49 -36.44 -25.70
CA ARG A 428 -13.61 -35.32 -25.33
C ARG A 428 -12.26 -35.44 -26.01
N ARG A 429 -11.73 -34.31 -26.49
CA ARG A 429 -10.47 -34.23 -27.24
C ARG A 429 -9.45 -33.47 -26.42
N ALA A 430 -8.33 -34.10 -26.10
CA ALA A 430 -7.24 -33.46 -25.37
C ALA A 430 -6.42 -32.51 -26.26
N GLY A 431 -5.63 -31.65 -25.63
CA GLY A 431 -4.74 -30.69 -26.27
C GLY A 431 -5.37 -29.30 -26.44
N VAL A 432 -4.51 -28.30 -26.59
CA VAL A 432 -4.94 -26.93 -26.85
C VAL A 432 -5.54 -26.84 -28.24
N GLY A 433 -6.78 -26.37 -28.33
CA GLY A 433 -7.50 -26.21 -29.58
C GLY A 433 -7.32 -24.81 -30.19
N ALA A 434 -7.42 -23.77 -29.34
CA ALA A 434 -7.28 -22.39 -29.77
C ALA A 434 -6.99 -21.44 -28.60
N LEU A 435 -6.59 -20.22 -28.94
CA LEU A 435 -6.68 -19.04 -28.09
C LEU A 435 -7.85 -18.18 -28.61
N TYR A 436 -8.91 -18.05 -27.81
CA TYR A 436 -10.01 -17.16 -28.12
C TYR A 436 -9.61 -15.75 -27.72
N ARG A 437 -9.79 -14.81 -28.64
CA ARG A 437 -9.57 -13.39 -28.37
C ARG A 437 -10.91 -12.69 -28.23
N ALA A 438 -11.06 -11.96 -27.14
CA ALA A 438 -12.28 -11.29 -26.79
C ALA A 438 -11.99 -9.86 -26.32
N ASP A 439 -12.99 -9.03 -26.37
CA ASP A 439 -12.93 -7.67 -25.88
C ASP A 439 -14.01 -7.44 -24.80
N GLN A 440 -13.62 -6.71 -23.75
CA GLN A 440 -14.52 -6.16 -22.77
C GLN A 440 -14.28 -4.64 -22.69
N SER A 441 -14.69 -3.95 -23.73
CA SER A 441 -14.63 -2.48 -23.77
C SER A 441 -15.42 -1.85 -22.63
N THR A 442 -14.95 -0.72 -22.16
CA THR A 442 -15.72 0.13 -21.24
C THR A 442 -16.23 1.36 -21.97
N GLN A 443 -17.49 1.70 -21.74
CA GLN A 443 -18.10 2.89 -22.31
C GLN A 443 -18.61 3.77 -21.17
N ASN A 444 -17.97 4.95 -20.98
CA ASN A 444 -18.36 5.89 -19.93
C ASN A 444 -18.45 5.29 -18.51
N SER A 445 -17.69 4.24 -18.24
CA SER A 445 -17.66 3.63 -16.91
C SER A 445 -17.11 4.62 -15.89
N HIS A 446 -17.82 4.79 -14.78
CA HIS A 446 -17.44 5.72 -13.72
C HIS A 446 -17.71 5.14 -12.34
N SER A 447 -16.96 5.63 -11.37
CA SER A 447 -17.21 5.38 -9.94
C SER A 447 -16.90 6.66 -9.16
N GLN A 448 -17.82 7.01 -8.24
CA GLN A 448 -17.69 8.15 -7.34
C GLN A 448 -17.81 7.67 -5.91
N THR A 449 -16.93 8.19 -5.06
CA THR A 449 -16.96 7.95 -3.62
C THR A 449 -16.87 9.27 -2.90
N TYR A 450 -17.75 9.50 -1.96
CA TYR A 450 -17.72 10.65 -1.05
C TYR A 450 -17.66 10.14 0.37
N GLU A 451 -16.76 10.69 1.17
CA GLU A 451 -16.67 10.38 2.59
C GLU A 451 -16.58 11.66 3.41
N ALA A 452 -17.35 11.72 4.47
CA ALA A 452 -17.25 12.74 5.50
C ALA A 452 -17.08 12.03 6.84
N GLN A 453 -15.91 12.24 7.46
CA GLN A 453 -15.58 11.59 8.73
C GLN A 453 -15.20 12.62 9.78
N GLN A 454 -15.77 12.51 10.98
CA GLN A 454 -15.43 13.31 12.13
C GLN A 454 -14.84 12.40 13.21
N LEU A 455 -13.62 12.72 13.66
CA LEU A 455 -12.94 12.02 14.74
C LEU A 455 -12.73 12.95 15.93
N PHE A 456 -12.91 12.40 17.13
CA PHE A 456 -12.51 13.02 18.39
C PHE A 456 -11.54 12.07 19.09
N ASN A 457 -10.30 12.51 19.23
CA ASN A 457 -9.25 11.75 19.90
C ASN A 457 -8.98 12.34 21.27
N GLY A 458 -8.90 11.48 22.28
CA GLY A 458 -8.54 11.84 23.64
C GLY A 458 -7.36 11.02 24.15
N ASP A 459 -6.47 11.66 24.91
CA ASP A 459 -5.40 11.01 25.69
C ASP A 459 -5.37 11.68 27.08
N PHE A 460 -5.82 10.98 28.09
CA PHE A 460 -6.02 11.52 29.43
C PHE A 460 -5.92 10.47 30.52
N GLN A 461 -5.67 10.92 31.74
CA GLN A 461 -5.65 10.07 32.92
C GLN A 461 -7.03 10.03 33.58
N LEU A 462 -7.47 8.83 33.96
CA LEU A 462 -8.65 8.59 34.80
C LEU A 462 -8.17 7.90 36.09
N GLY A 463 -7.88 8.70 37.12
CA GLY A 463 -7.17 8.24 38.29
C GLY A 463 -5.74 7.83 37.92
N ARG A 464 -5.39 6.55 38.11
CA ARG A 464 -4.09 5.97 37.74
C ARG A 464 -4.07 5.36 36.33
N LEU A 465 -5.20 5.33 35.65
CA LEU A 465 -5.35 4.65 34.36
C LEU A 465 -5.23 5.66 33.25
N ARG A 466 -4.34 5.40 32.25
CA ARG A 466 -4.27 6.19 31.04
C ARG A 466 -5.29 5.65 30.04
N ASN A 467 -6.12 6.55 29.54
CA ASN A 467 -7.11 6.28 28.50
C ASN A 467 -6.72 6.97 27.21
N ARG A 468 -6.72 6.23 26.11
CA ARG A 468 -6.57 6.78 24.75
C ARG A 468 -7.78 6.37 23.95
N VAL A 469 -8.62 7.33 23.65
CA VAL A 469 -9.93 7.09 23.03
C VAL A 469 -10.00 7.72 21.64
N VAL A 470 -10.75 7.10 20.76
CA VAL A 470 -11.26 7.72 19.54
C VAL A 470 -12.75 7.46 19.44
N PHE A 471 -13.50 8.52 19.19
CA PHE A 471 -14.89 8.45 18.78
C PHE A 471 -15.00 8.98 17.35
N GLY A 472 -15.71 8.28 16.48
CA GLY A 472 -15.87 8.62 15.08
C GLY A 472 -17.31 8.58 14.60
N LEU A 473 -17.68 9.57 13.80
CA LEU A 473 -18.85 9.58 12.95
C LEU A 473 -18.38 9.52 11.49
N ASP A 474 -19.05 8.72 10.67
CA ASP A 474 -18.59 8.47 9.32
C ASP A 474 -19.78 8.32 8.36
N PHE A 475 -19.76 9.06 7.27
CA PHE A 475 -20.67 8.95 6.15
C PHE A 475 -19.89 8.60 4.89
N LEU A 476 -20.23 7.49 4.29
CA LEU A 476 -19.63 7.04 3.02
C LEU A 476 -20.74 6.83 1.99
N ARG A 477 -20.57 7.44 0.81
CA ARG A 477 -21.40 7.19 -0.36
C ARG A 477 -20.56 6.66 -1.50
N ILE A 478 -21.00 5.54 -2.07
CA ILE A 478 -20.45 4.95 -3.30
C ILE A 478 -21.54 4.99 -4.35
N ASP A 479 -21.21 5.56 -5.52
CA ASP A 479 -22.10 5.66 -6.67
C ASP A 479 -21.30 5.28 -7.92
N SER A 480 -21.64 4.18 -8.58
CA SER A 480 -20.92 3.69 -9.75
C SER A 480 -21.88 3.24 -10.85
N GLY A 481 -21.48 3.53 -12.08
CA GLY A 481 -22.07 3.04 -13.29
C GLY A 481 -20.98 2.45 -14.18
N LEU A 482 -20.92 1.12 -14.25
CA LEU A 482 -19.98 0.39 -15.07
C LEU A 482 -20.74 -0.14 -16.28
N ASP A 483 -20.36 0.28 -17.47
CA ASP A 483 -20.92 -0.18 -18.73
C ASP A 483 -19.83 -0.93 -19.51
N PHE A 484 -19.98 -2.24 -19.56
CA PHE A 484 -19.09 -3.13 -20.27
C PHE A 484 -19.76 -3.62 -21.56
N LEU A 485 -19.05 -3.50 -22.65
CA LEU A 485 -19.37 -4.20 -23.89
C LEU A 485 -18.53 -5.47 -23.93
N GLY A 486 -19.10 -6.58 -24.30
CA GLY A 486 -18.35 -7.85 -24.30
C GLY A 486 -18.65 -8.72 -25.51
N GLY A 487 -17.61 -9.33 -26.06
CA GLY A 487 -17.77 -10.27 -27.15
C GLY A 487 -16.49 -10.99 -27.53
N ARG A 488 -16.64 -12.25 -27.97
CA ARG A 488 -15.55 -12.98 -28.64
C ARG A 488 -15.40 -12.43 -30.06
N ILE A 489 -14.16 -12.08 -30.41
CA ILE A 489 -13.84 -11.54 -31.74
C ILE A 489 -13.43 -12.63 -32.69
N ASP A 490 -12.49 -13.52 -32.29
CA ASP A 490 -12.01 -14.61 -33.10
C ASP A 490 -11.42 -15.75 -32.26
N ALA A 491 -10.98 -16.79 -32.98
CA ALA A 491 -10.26 -17.94 -32.45
C ALA A 491 -8.98 -18.14 -33.28
N ILE A 492 -7.84 -18.22 -32.63
CA ILE A 492 -6.56 -18.31 -33.31
C ILE A 492 -5.77 -19.53 -32.85
N PRO A 493 -4.91 -20.10 -33.69
CA PRO A 493 -3.98 -21.11 -33.28
C PRO A 493 -2.88 -20.54 -32.40
N VAL A 494 -2.31 -21.35 -31.52
CA VAL A 494 -1.16 -20.97 -30.69
C VAL A 494 0.14 -21.49 -31.31
N ASN A 495 1.24 -20.72 -31.13
CA ASN A 495 2.60 -21.09 -31.56
C ASN A 495 2.73 -21.51 -33.04
N VAL A 496 2.03 -20.84 -33.93
CA VAL A 496 2.18 -21.07 -35.36
C VAL A 496 3.23 -20.10 -35.94
N PRO A 497 4.36 -20.58 -36.45
CA PRO A 497 5.38 -19.75 -37.04
C PRO A 497 4.81 -18.90 -38.20
N GLY A 498 5.09 -17.57 -38.19
CA GLY A 498 4.64 -16.67 -39.25
C GLY A 498 3.18 -16.22 -39.14
N TYR A 499 2.41 -16.70 -38.17
CA TYR A 499 1.05 -16.22 -37.96
C TYR A 499 1.03 -14.75 -37.48
N ASP A 500 0.25 -13.92 -38.13
CA ASP A 500 0.12 -12.50 -37.75
C ASP A 500 -0.96 -12.34 -36.64
N TYR A 501 -0.50 -12.29 -35.38
CA TYR A 501 -1.39 -12.09 -34.23
C TYR A 501 -1.90 -10.65 -34.10
N ARG A 502 -1.36 -9.67 -34.86
CA ARG A 502 -1.78 -8.25 -34.83
C ARG A 502 -3.16 -8.01 -35.47
N THR A 503 -3.73 -9.04 -36.07
CA THR A 503 -5.10 -8.99 -36.63
C THR A 503 -6.16 -8.65 -35.58
N PHE A 504 -5.95 -9.00 -34.29
CA PHE A 504 -6.78 -8.53 -33.19
C PHE A 504 -6.34 -7.11 -32.80
N ASN A 505 -6.96 -6.14 -33.35
CA ASN A 505 -6.66 -4.73 -33.21
C ASN A 505 -7.95 -3.89 -33.08
N GLY A 506 -7.80 -2.59 -32.81
CA GLY A 506 -8.93 -1.71 -32.59
C GLY A 506 -9.94 -1.71 -33.72
N ARG A 507 -9.47 -1.77 -35.00
CA ARG A 507 -10.36 -1.80 -36.18
C ARG A 507 -11.12 -3.11 -36.29
N ALA A 508 -10.50 -4.24 -35.94
CA ALA A 508 -11.14 -5.54 -35.98
C ALA A 508 -12.28 -5.63 -34.93
N VAL A 509 -12.06 -5.06 -33.74
CA VAL A 509 -13.11 -4.97 -32.68
C VAL A 509 -14.25 -4.06 -33.15
N ASP A 510 -13.94 -2.90 -33.69
CA ASP A 510 -14.96 -1.97 -34.21
C ASP A 510 -15.78 -2.60 -35.36
N ALA A 511 -15.14 -3.32 -36.26
CA ALA A 511 -15.80 -4.03 -37.39
C ALA A 511 -16.70 -5.17 -36.86
N ALA A 512 -16.22 -5.94 -35.86
CA ALA A 512 -17.01 -7.00 -35.24
C ALA A 512 -18.28 -6.45 -34.55
N TYR A 513 -18.15 -5.35 -33.82
CA TYR A 513 -19.27 -4.69 -33.13
C TYR A 513 -20.22 -3.99 -34.08
N ALA A 514 -19.73 -3.50 -35.23
CA ALA A 514 -20.59 -2.96 -36.27
C ALA A 514 -21.41 -4.05 -36.98
N ALA A 515 -20.80 -5.25 -37.17
CA ALA A 515 -21.50 -6.40 -37.81
C ALA A 515 -22.50 -7.06 -36.84
N THR A 516 -22.16 -7.15 -35.56
CA THR A 516 -23.00 -7.73 -34.49
C THR A 516 -22.85 -6.86 -33.23
N PRO A 517 -23.84 -6.03 -32.90
CA PRO A 517 -23.78 -5.21 -31.69
C PRO A 517 -23.50 -6.08 -30.47
N PRO A 518 -22.51 -5.73 -29.66
CA PRO A 518 -22.13 -6.50 -28.49
C PRO A 518 -23.21 -6.38 -27.40
N PRO A 519 -23.37 -7.39 -26.56
CA PRO A 519 -24.18 -7.24 -25.36
C PRO A 519 -23.56 -6.20 -24.42
N HIS A 520 -24.44 -5.42 -23.78
CA HIS A 520 -24.10 -4.48 -22.74
C HIS A 520 -24.29 -5.14 -21.37
N TYR A 521 -23.26 -5.05 -20.55
CA TYR A 521 -23.28 -5.51 -19.17
C TYR A 521 -23.22 -4.31 -18.25
N LEU A 522 -24.38 -3.73 -17.98
CA LEU A 522 -24.49 -2.58 -17.09
C LEU A 522 -24.51 -3.04 -15.64
N VAL A 523 -23.64 -2.46 -14.83
CA VAL A 523 -23.60 -2.63 -13.38
C VAL A 523 -23.67 -1.26 -12.72
N THR A 524 -24.76 -0.99 -12.01
CA THR A 524 -24.90 0.25 -11.25
C THR A 524 -25.06 -0.03 -9.78
N THR A 525 -24.42 0.78 -8.95
CA THR A 525 -24.44 0.66 -7.49
C THR A 525 -24.58 2.04 -6.87
N LYS A 526 -25.49 2.17 -5.92
CA LYS A 526 -25.66 3.39 -5.15
C LYS A 526 -25.92 3.04 -3.70
N VAL A 527 -24.89 3.19 -2.87
CA VAL A 527 -24.92 2.82 -1.45
C VAL A 527 -24.50 4.02 -0.59
N ASN A 528 -25.31 4.33 0.41
CA ASN A 528 -24.96 5.25 1.49
C ASN A 528 -24.75 4.42 2.76
N THR A 529 -23.66 4.70 3.46
CA THR A 529 -23.34 4.08 4.75
C THR A 529 -23.20 5.16 5.81
N TYR A 530 -23.98 5.06 6.86
CA TYR A 530 -23.93 5.93 8.04
C TYR A 530 -23.37 5.14 9.18
N SER A 531 -22.35 5.67 9.84
CA SER A 531 -21.63 4.89 10.85
C SER A 531 -21.25 5.71 12.05
N ALA A 532 -21.20 5.03 13.20
CA ALA A 532 -20.60 5.54 14.42
C ALA A 532 -19.68 4.47 15.01
N PHE A 533 -18.53 4.87 15.53
CA PHE A 533 -17.61 3.96 16.18
C PHE A 533 -16.90 4.61 17.36
N ALA A 534 -16.49 3.77 18.29
CA ALA A 534 -15.66 4.14 19.42
C ALA A 534 -14.58 3.08 19.63
N SER A 535 -13.41 3.52 20.04
CA SER A 535 -12.31 2.64 20.45
C SER A 535 -11.60 3.26 21.64
N ASP A 536 -11.30 2.46 22.64
CA ASP A 536 -10.53 2.84 23.82
C ASP A 536 -9.36 1.89 24.02
N VAL A 537 -8.20 2.46 24.33
CA VAL A 537 -7.02 1.73 24.78
C VAL A 537 -6.74 2.16 26.22
N LEU A 538 -7.16 1.30 27.14
CA LEU A 538 -7.01 1.48 28.56
C LEU A 538 -5.72 0.83 29.05
N SER A 539 -4.77 1.62 29.56
CA SER A 539 -3.57 1.12 30.23
C SER A 539 -3.90 0.80 31.69
N LEU A 540 -4.05 -0.51 32.00
CA LEU A 540 -4.35 -0.98 33.35
C LEU A 540 -3.13 -0.87 34.28
N THR A 541 -1.95 -1.10 33.71
CA THR A 541 -0.64 -0.90 34.34
C THR A 541 0.33 -0.36 33.29
N ASP A 542 1.55 -0.05 33.67
CA ASP A 542 2.61 0.34 32.73
C ASP A 542 2.95 -0.74 31.70
N GLN A 543 2.62 -2.00 32.00
CA GLN A 543 2.91 -3.18 31.18
C GLN A 543 1.69 -3.78 30.50
N LEU A 544 0.49 -3.53 31.00
CA LEU A 544 -0.75 -4.18 30.54
C LEU A 544 -1.76 -3.17 30.01
N SER A 545 -2.16 -3.32 28.77
CA SER A 545 -3.20 -2.52 28.13
C SER A 545 -4.28 -3.39 27.48
N VAL A 546 -5.51 -2.91 27.54
CA VAL A 546 -6.68 -3.55 26.91
C VAL A 546 -7.25 -2.59 25.87
N LEU A 547 -7.61 -3.11 24.70
CA LEU A 547 -8.33 -2.38 23.66
C LEU A 547 -9.75 -2.93 23.57
N ALA A 548 -10.75 -2.04 23.57
CA ALA A 548 -12.13 -2.36 23.24
C ALA A 548 -12.64 -1.36 22.19
N ALA A 549 -13.25 -1.88 21.13
CA ALA A 549 -13.83 -1.03 20.10
C ALA A 549 -15.10 -1.65 19.53
N VAL A 550 -15.97 -0.79 19.04
CA VAL A 550 -17.21 -1.17 18.37
C VAL A 550 -17.53 -0.17 17.28
N ARG A 551 -18.06 -0.66 16.17
CA ARG A 551 -18.63 0.15 15.08
C ARG A 551 -20.01 -0.36 14.73
N VAL A 552 -20.93 0.56 14.47
CA VAL A 552 -22.25 0.30 13.94
C VAL A 552 -22.33 0.97 12.57
N ASP A 553 -22.71 0.20 11.55
CA ASP A 553 -22.92 0.69 10.19
C ASP A 553 -24.37 0.46 9.80
N ARG A 554 -25.02 1.50 9.26
CA ARG A 554 -26.31 1.45 8.62
C ARG A 554 -26.18 1.64 7.13
N TYR A 555 -26.38 0.59 6.37
CA TYR A 555 -26.38 0.59 4.91
C TYR A 555 -27.75 0.96 4.38
N HIS A 556 -27.77 1.84 3.42
CA HIS A 556 -28.90 2.13 2.55
C HIS A 556 -28.46 1.92 1.10
N ASN A 557 -28.83 0.80 0.53
CA ASN A 557 -28.64 0.49 -0.88
C ASN A 557 -29.91 0.90 -1.63
N SER A 558 -29.78 1.77 -2.62
CA SER A 558 -30.91 2.29 -3.40
C SER A 558 -31.38 1.33 -4.50
N GLY A 559 -30.80 0.13 -4.58
CA GLY A 559 -30.93 -0.76 -5.72
C GLY A 559 -30.04 -0.32 -6.89
N GLY A 560 -30.20 -0.95 -8.02
CA GLY A 560 -29.41 -0.68 -9.21
C GLY A 560 -29.57 -1.76 -10.26
N ILE A 561 -28.53 -1.99 -11.02
CA ILE A 561 -28.47 -3.04 -12.03
C ILE A 561 -27.24 -3.91 -11.74
N TYR A 562 -27.43 -5.22 -11.71
CA TYR A 562 -26.36 -6.21 -11.71
C TYR A 562 -26.78 -7.34 -12.65
N TYR A 563 -26.48 -7.21 -13.95
CA TYR A 563 -27.04 -7.97 -15.08
C TYR A 563 -28.60 -7.89 -15.20
N SER A 564 -29.28 -7.59 -14.11
CA SER A 564 -30.71 -7.34 -14.03
C SER A 564 -31.00 -6.31 -12.95
N ALA A 565 -32.20 -5.72 -12.96
CA ALA A 565 -32.60 -4.77 -11.92
C ALA A 565 -32.59 -5.44 -10.53
N THR A 566 -32.04 -4.73 -9.56
CA THR A 566 -32.01 -5.14 -8.15
C THR A 566 -32.77 -4.13 -7.29
N GLU A 567 -33.55 -4.61 -6.34
CA GLU A 567 -34.29 -3.76 -5.41
C GLU A 567 -33.35 -3.14 -4.35
N GLY A 568 -33.78 -1.98 -3.83
CA GLY A 568 -33.11 -1.35 -2.70
C GLY A 568 -33.37 -2.08 -1.38
N TYR A 569 -32.44 -1.96 -0.45
CA TYR A 569 -32.58 -2.56 0.88
C TYR A 569 -31.74 -1.82 1.93
N ASN A 570 -32.06 -2.09 3.19
CA ASN A 570 -31.36 -1.54 4.33
C ASN A 570 -30.82 -2.66 5.21
N GLN A 571 -29.56 -2.52 5.66
CA GLN A 571 -28.95 -3.46 6.60
C GLN A 571 -28.22 -2.70 7.71
N THR A 572 -28.21 -3.26 8.91
CA THR A 572 -27.39 -2.75 10.02
C THR A 572 -26.42 -3.82 10.45
N ALA A 573 -25.18 -3.43 10.64
CA ALA A 573 -24.13 -4.34 11.09
C ALA A 573 -23.38 -3.75 12.27
N VAL A 574 -22.88 -4.64 13.14
CA VAL A 574 -22.10 -4.29 14.33
C VAL A 574 -20.77 -5.03 14.27
N SER A 575 -19.65 -4.29 14.33
CA SER A 575 -18.30 -4.84 14.29
C SER A 575 -17.56 -4.56 15.59
N PRO A 576 -17.53 -5.52 16.54
CA PRO A 576 -16.69 -5.41 17.73
C PRO A 576 -15.22 -5.74 17.44
N LYS A 577 -14.33 -5.18 18.26
CA LYS A 577 -12.90 -5.50 18.28
C LYS A 577 -12.40 -5.44 19.71
N PHE A 578 -11.60 -6.45 20.09
CA PHE A 578 -10.95 -6.50 21.38
C PHE A 578 -9.46 -6.80 21.22
N GLY A 579 -8.65 -6.28 22.11
CA GLY A 579 -7.21 -6.48 22.10
C GLY A 579 -6.62 -6.48 23.49
N LEU A 580 -5.56 -7.24 23.66
CA LEU A 580 -4.75 -7.29 24.87
C LEU A 580 -3.29 -7.13 24.48
N VAL A 581 -2.57 -6.28 25.20
CA VAL A 581 -1.12 -6.14 25.05
C VAL A 581 -0.47 -6.20 26.42
N TYR A 582 0.46 -7.14 26.58
CA TYR A 582 1.30 -7.25 27.75
C TYR A 582 2.77 -7.06 27.38
N GLN A 583 3.44 -6.10 28.01
CA GLN A 583 4.85 -5.80 27.80
C GLN A 583 5.69 -6.33 28.97
N PRO A 584 6.16 -7.60 28.93
CA PRO A 584 7.03 -8.14 29.99
C PRO A 584 8.31 -7.32 30.16
N VAL A 585 8.79 -6.73 29.08
CA VAL A 585 9.86 -5.73 29.10
C VAL A 585 9.34 -4.47 28.41
N LYS A 586 9.04 -3.44 29.21
CA LYS A 586 8.46 -2.18 28.73
C LYS A 586 9.27 -1.62 27.56
N ASP A 587 8.56 -1.18 26.50
CA ASP A 587 9.10 -0.59 25.28
C ASP A 587 10.14 -1.46 24.53
N ARG A 588 10.19 -2.77 24.85
CA ARG A 588 11.10 -3.71 24.13
C ARG A 588 10.38 -4.97 23.65
N VAL A 589 9.54 -5.58 24.49
CA VAL A 589 8.84 -6.83 24.16
C VAL A 589 7.37 -6.67 24.48
N ALA A 590 6.50 -6.96 23.52
CA ALA A 590 5.06 -7.00 23.71
C ALA A 590 4.50 -8.35 23.22
N LEU A 591 3.73 -9.00 24.09
CA LEU A 591 2.85 -10.10 23.73
C LEU A 591 1.47 -9.50 23.49
N PHE A 592 0.80 -9.93 22.42
CA PHE A 592 -0.52 -9.42 22.12
C PHE A 592 -1.47 -10.54 21.70
N ALA A 593 -2.75 -10.28 21.93
CA ALA A 593 -3.85 -11.06 21.38
C ALA A 593 -4.95 -10.09 20.93
N ASN A 594 -5.67 -10.43 19.85
CA ASN A 594 -6.83 -9.66 19.43
C ASN A 594 -7.94 -10.55 18.85
N TYR A 595 -9.17 -10.07 19.02
CA TYR A 595 -10.34 -10.51 18.31
C TYR A 595 -10.83 -9.37 17.41
N GLN A 596 -11.13 -9.68 16.16
CA GLN A 596 -11.63 -8.72 15.17
C GLN A 596 -12.79 -9.32 14.41
N ASN A 597 -13.81 -8.50 14.17
CA ASN A 597 -14.94 -8.83 13.33
C ASN A 597 -14.99 -7.89 12.12
N SER A 598 -15.43 -8.42 11.00
CA SER A 598 -15.78 -7.66 9.81
C SER A 598 -16.96 -8.33 9.13
N PHE A 599 -17.65 -7.55 8.31
CA PHE A 599 -18.74 -8.08 7.50
C PHE A 599 -18.65 -7.47 6.13
N ARG A 600 -19.32 -8.08 5.17
CA ARG A 600 -19.47 -7.55 3.83
C ARG A 600 -20.95 -7.50 3.47
N ASN A 601 -21.37 -6.33 2.98
CA ASN A 601 -22.66 -6.18 2.39
C ASN A 601 -22.60 -6.71 0.96
N GLN A 602 -23.45 -7.67 0.64
CA GLN A 602 -23.57 -8.25 -0.70
C GLN A 602 -24.66 -7.53 -1.49
N ASN A 603 -24.79 -7.84 -2.78
CA ASN A 603 -25.89 -7.36 -3.59
C ASN A 603 -27.25 -7.73 -2.96
N ALA A 604 -28.29 -6.94 -3.24
CA ALA A 604 -29.57 -7.00 -2.54
C ALA A 604 -30.27 -8.38 -2.52
N SER A 605 -30.11 -9.13 -3.60
CA SER A 605 -30.76 -10.43 -3.77
C SER A 605 -29.97 -11.35 -4.69
N TYR A 606 -30.22 -12.64 -4.57
CA TYR A 606 -29.74 -13.67 -5.47
C TYR A 606 -30.87 -14.63 -5.81
N ARG A 607 -30.71 -15.41 -6.87
CA ARG A 607 -31.64 -16.51 -7.17
C ARG A 607 -31.06 -17.81 -6.63
N ASP A 608 -31.85 -18.52 -5.81
CA ASP A 608 -31.46 -19.81 -5.22
C ASP A 608 -31.49 -20.95 -6.26
N ALA A 609 -31.21 -22.18 -5.81
CA ALA A 609 -31.21 -23.36 -6.66
C ALA A 609 -32.55 -23.61 -7.37
N ASP A 610 -33.66 -23.19 -6.76
CA ASP A 610 -35.01 -23.31 -7.30
C ASP A 610 -35.44 -22.08 -8.13
N ASN A 611 -34.45 -21.22 -8.48
CA ASN A 611 -34.63 -19.97 -9.22
C ASN A 611 -35.55 -18.94 -8.49
N GLN A 612 -35.70 -19.09 -7.15
CA GLN A 612 -36.48 -18.15 -6.35
C GLN A 612 -35.59 -16.98 -5.88
N PRO A 613 -36.14 -15.75 -5.85
CA PRO A 613 -35.40 -14.61 -5.31
C PRO A 613 -35.24 -14.74 -3.81
N ARG A 614 -34.00 -14.49 -3.30
CA ARG A 614 -33.64 -14.49 -1.89
C ARG A 614 -32.91 -13.20 -1.56
N THR A 615 -33.22 -12.61 -0.41
CA THR A 615 -32.45 -11.48 0.14
C THR A 615 -31.12 -11.98 0.69
N THR A 616 -30.02 -11.32 0.32
CA THR A 616 -28.70 -11.67 0.86
C THR A 616 -28.59 -11.34 2.36
N LYS A 617 -27.96 -12.23 3.11
CA LYS A 617 -27.51 -11.97 4.47
C LYS A 617 -26.13 -11.32 4.44
N LEU A 618 -25.73 -10.67 5.52
CA LEU A 618 -24.36 -10.21 5.69
C LEU A 618 -23.39 -11.41 5.70
N GLU A 619 -22.32 -11.33 4.94
CA GLU A 619 -21.16 -12.18 5.20
C GLU A 619 -20.47 -11.70 6.47
N HIS A 620 -19.98 -12.62 7.27
CA HIS A 620 -19.27 -12.30 8.50
C HIS A 620 -17.91 -12.96 8.52
N ALA A 621 -16.90 -12.22 8.94
CA ALA A 621 -15.56 -12.73 9.20
C ALA A 621 -15.19 -12.46 10.67
N ASN A 622 -14.73 -13.50 11.35
CA ASN A 622 -14.21 -13.42 12.71
C ASN A 622 -12.75 -13.85 12.70
N GLN A 623 -11.87 -13.09 13.34
CA GLN A 623 -10.47 -13.41 13.50
C GLN A 623 -10.08 -13.49 14.96
N LEU A 624 -9.30 -14.49 15.29
CA LEU A 624 -8.45 -14.53 16.48
C LEU A 624 -7.00 -14.46 16.03
N GLU A 625 -6.21 -13.60 16.65
CA GLU A 625 -4.80 -13.44 16.36
C GLU A 625 -4.01 -13.23 17.63
N GLY A 626 -2.83 -13.83 17.71
CA GLY A 626 -1.88 -13.60 18.81
C GLY A 626 -0.45 -13.58 18.28
N GLY A 627 0.45 -12.95 19.05
CA GLY A 627 1.82 -12.86 18.61
C GLY A 627 2.73 -12.10 19.56
N VAL A 628 3.95 -11.86 19.06
CA VAL A 628 4.99 -11.13 19.76
C VAL A 628 5.53 -10.00 18.89
N LYS A 629 5.79 -8.86 19.52
CA LYS A 629 6.49 -7.73 18.92
C LYS A 629 7.73 -7.43 19.75
N LEU A 630 8.82 -7.16 19.06
CA LEU A 630 10.12 -6.87 19.66
C LEU A 630 10.65 -5.56 19.07
N ASP A 631 11.14 -4.68 19.94
CA ASP A 631 11.99 -3.54 19.61
C ASP A 631 13.27 -3.63 20.45
N ALA A 632 14.37 -3.93 19.81
CA ALA A 632 15.62 -4.25 20.50
C ALA A 632 16.77 -3.38 19.99
N ALA A 633 17.87 -3.38 20.77
CA ALA A 633 19.11 -2.67 20.45
C ALA A 633 18.90 -1.16 20.19
N GLY A 634 18.03 -0.50 21.00
CA GLY A 634 17.73 0.93 20.87
C GLY A 634 17.03 1.27 19.54
N GLY A 635 16.03 0.49 19.13
CA GLY A 635 15.27 0.70 17.89
C GLY A 635 15.98 0.21 16.62
N ARG A 636 17.12 -0.49 16.75
CA ARG A 636 17.85 -1.03 15.60
C ARG A 636 17.20 -2.28 15.02
N VAL A 637 16.46 -3.04 15.81
CA VAL A 637 15.81 -4.27 15.39
C VAL A 637 14.36 -4.22 15.80
N SER A 638 13.45 -4.25 14.84
CA SER A 638 12.01 -4.38 15.01
C SER A 638 11.55 -5.71 14.40
N LEU A 639 10.82 -6.50 15.18
CA LEU A 639 10.26 -7.78 14.74
C LEU A 639 8.81 -7.88 15.16
N THR A 640 7.98 -8.43 14.28
CA THR A 640 6.62 -8.85 14.60
C THR A 640 6.42 -10.26 14.09
N ALA A 641 5.99 -11.17 14.97
CA ALA A 641 5.58 -12.53 14.61
C ALA A 641 4.17 -12.76 15.13
N SER A 642 3.28 -13.32 14.29
CA SER A 642 1.90 -13.60 14.66
C SER A 642 1.38 -14.90 14.06
N TYR A 643 0.36 -15.44 14.70
CA TYR A 643 -0.49 -16.51 14.20
C TYR A 643 -1.94 -16.03 14.21
N TYR A 644 -2.71 -16.34 13.15
CA TYR A 644 -4.11 -15.96 12.99
C TYR A 644 -4.99 -17.13 12.56
N ASP A 645 -6.27 -17.08 12.95
CA ASP A 645 -7.39 -17.93 12.49
C ASP A 645 -8.53 -17.01 12.08
N ILE A 646 -8.89 -16.99 10.80
CA ILE A 646 -10.01 -16.23 10.23
C ILE A 646 -11.06 -17.21 9.74
N ARG A 647 -12.31 -16.99 10.14
CA ARG A 647 -13.47 -17.78 9.70
C ARG A 647 -14.50 -16.88 9.08
N VAL A 648 -14.86 -17.16 7.83
CA VAL A 648 -15.88 -16.44 7.08
C VAL A 648 -17.07 -17.34 6.87
N GLN A 649 -18.27 -16.76 7.07
CA GLN A 649 -19.55 -17.45 6.95
C GLN A 649 -20.48 -16.69 5.99
N ASN A 650 -21.46 -17.38 5.44
CA ASN A 650 -22.46 -16.86 4.52
C ASN A 650 -21.84 -16.32 3.22
N LEU A 651 -20.74 -16.93 2.73
CA LEU A 651 -20.21 -16.58 1.41
C LEU A 651 -21.24 -16.87 0.33
N LEU A 652 -21.47 -15.90 -0.54
CA LEU A 652 -22.28 -16.09 -1.71
C LEU A 652 -21.47 -16.83 -2.78
N ARG A 653 -21.95 -17.97 -3.21
CA ARG A 653 -21.30 -18.81 -4.24
C ARG A 653 -22.24 -19.07 -5.43
N THR A 654 -21.68 -19.05 -6.60
CA THR A 654 -22.41 -19.35 -7.84
C THR A 654 -22.65 -20.85 -7.95
N LEU A 655 -23.87 -21.24 -8.24
CA LEU A 655 -24.28 -22.61 -8.52
C LEU A 655 -24.31 -22.86 -10.02
N THR A 656 -24.97 -21.95 -10.75
CA THR A 656 -25.05 -21.94 -12.22
C THR A 656 -24.82 -20.53 -12.73
N ALA A 657 -24.91 -20.30 -14.01
CA ALA A 657 -24.81 -18.97 -14.59
C ALA A 657 -25.84 -17.96 -14.01
N THR A 658 -26.98 -18.44 -13.49
CA THR A 658 -28.11 -17.61 -13.03
C THR A 658 -28.50 -17.86 -11.58
N THR A 659 -28.01 -18.91 -10.92
CA THR A 659 -28.39 -19.28 -9.55
C THR A 659 -27.20 -19.28 -8.62
N GLN A 660 -27.44 -18.95 -7.35
CA GLN A 660 -26.44 -18.82 -6.31
C GLN A 660 -26.93 -19.45 -5.01
N ALA A 661 -26.02 -19.72 -4.07
CA ALA A 661 -26.35 -20.11 -2.70
C ALA A 661 -25.52 -19.28 -1.74
N GLN A 662 -26.09 -18.97 -0.57
CA GLN A 662 -25.40 -18.24 0.48
C GLN A 662 -25.16 -19.17 1.68
N ASP A 663 -24.37 -20.20 1.46
CA ASP A 663 -24.06 -21.27 2.41
C ASP A 663 -22.56 -21.58 2.46
N GLY A 664 -21.74 -20.80 1.75
CA GLY A 664 -20.29 -20.99 1.72
C GLY A 664 -19.64 -20.55 3.03
N ASN A 665 -18.68 -21.36 3.48
CA ASN A 665 -17.80 -21.03 4.60
C ASN A 665 -16.35 -21.15 4.14
N GLN A 666 -15.48 -20.31 4.69
CA GLN A 666 -14.04 -20.35 4.44
C GLN A 666 -13.27 -20.22 5.75
N VAL A 667 -12.27 -21.04 5.92
CA VAL A 667 -11.27 -20.90 6.98
C VAL A 667 -9.94 -20.45 6.38
N SER A 668 -9.26 -19.55 7.07
CA SER A 668 -7.91 -19.13 6.71
C SER A 668 -7.06 -19.01 7.98
N ARG A 669 -5.99 -19.80 8.05
CA ARG A 669 -5.05 -19.84 9.17
C ARG A 669 -3.64 -19.63 8.70
N GLY A 670 -2.80 -19.02 9.52
CA GLY A 670 -1.42 -18.84 9.10
C GLY A 670 -0.55 -18.16 10.12
N ALA A 671 0.74 -18.10 9.77
CA ALA A 671 1.76 -17.42 10.55
C ALA A 671 2.47 -16.39 9.67
N GLU A 672 2.79 -15.25 10.26
CA GLU A 672 3.50 -14.16 9.59
C GLU A 672 4.68 -13.70 10.45
N LEU A 673 5.80 -13.39 9.78
CA LEU A 673 7.00 -12.81 10.38
C LEU A 673 7.38 -11.56 9.58
N ASN A 674 7.64 -10.47 10.27
CA ASN A 674 8.17 -9.24 9.70
C ASN A 674 9.38 -8.76 10.51
N VAL A 675 10.50 -8.49 9.84
CA VAL A 675 11.75 -8.04 10.45
C VAL A 675 12.25 -6.80 9.72
N VAL A 676 12.56 -5.76 10.48
CA VAL A 676 13.27 -4.57 9.99
C VAL A 676 14.45 -4.30 10.92
N ALA A 677 15.67 -4.42 10.41
CA ALA A 677 16.86 -4.32 11.24
C ALA A 677 17.93 -3.40 10.62
N ASN A 678 18.68 -2.73 11.49
CA ASN A 678 19.89 -1.99 11.17
C ASN A 678 21.00 -2.45 12.15
N PRO A 679 21.54 -3.67 11.97
CA PRO A 679 22.44 -4.31 12.93
C PRO A 679 23.71 -3.49 13.20
N VAL A 680 24.27 -2.91 12.15
CA VAL A 680 25.41 -2.00 12.20
C VAL A 680 25.13 -0.76 11.36
N ARG A 681 25.82 0.33 11.63
CA ARG A 681 25.62 1.59 10.92
C ARG A 681 25.84 1.42 9.40
N GLY A 682 24.84 1.80 8.61
CA GLY A 682 24.85 1.66 7.17
C GLY A 682 24.26 0.37 6.62
N LEU A 683 24.18 -0.72 7.40
CA LEU A 683 23.59 -1.99 6.99
C LEU A 683 22.11 -2.03 7.37
N ASN A 684 21.25 -2.31 6.41
CA ASN A 684 19.81 -2.45 6.63
C ASN A 684 19.34 -3.81 6.12
N VAL A 685 18.42 -4.40 6.85
CA VAL A 685 17.79 -5.67 6.53
C VAL A 685 16.28 -5.52 6.67
N VAL A 686 15.54 -5.84 5.63
CA VAL A 686 14.09 -5.99 5.66
C VAL A 686 13.78 -7.40 5.24
N GLY A 687 12.95 -8.11 5.99
CA GLY A 687 12.60 -9.48 5.67
C GLY A 687 11.21 -9.84 6.17
N GLY A 688 10.56 -10.72 5.43
CA GLY A 688 9.26 -11.22 5.79
C GLY A 688 9.03 -12.63 5.30
N PHE A 689 8.25 -13.36 6.06
CA PHE A 689 7.78 -14.70 5.72
C PHE A 689 6.32 -14.83 6.10
N ALA A 690 5.55 -15.53 5.28
CA ALA A 690 4.16 -15.85 5.58
C ALA A 690 3.83 -17.26 5.12
N TYR A 691 3.13 -17.96 5.97
CA TYR A 691 2.44 -19.21 5.66
C TYR A 691 0.93 -18.99 5.77
N ASN A 692 0.18 -19.46 4.80
CA ASN A 692 -1.27 -19.41 4.78
C ASN A 692 -1.88 -20.75 4.37
N HIS A 693 -2.72 -21.30 5.22
CA HIS A 693 -3.62 -22.39 4.90
C HIS A 693 -5.05 -21.87 4.82
N SER A 694 -5.63 -21.96 3.63
CA SER A 694 -7.02 -21.55 3.38
C SER A 694 -7.78 -22.68 2.70
N GLU A 695 -9.03 -22.89 3.11
CA GLU A 695 -9.92 -23.89 2.53
C GLU A 695 -11.38 -23.48 2.65
N PHE A 696 -12.17 -23.89 1.68
CA PHE A 696 -13.61 -23.89 1.79
C PHE A 696 -14.07 -25.06 2.66
N ILE A 697 -15.01 -24.82 3.56
CA ILE A 697 -15.57 -25.83 4.46
C ILE A 697 -17.11 -25.75 4.45
N ASP A 698 -17.76 -26.89 4.73
CA ASP A 698 -19.23 -26.98 4.84
C ASP A 698 -19.95 -26.35 3.63
N THR A 699 -19.49 -26.70 2.42
CA THR A 699 -19.96 -26.10 1.19
C THR A 699 -20.18 -27.18 0.11
N ASN A 700 -20.41 -26.77 -1.14
CA ASN A 700 -20.56 -27.67 -2.27
C ASN A 700 -19.40 -28.68 -2.38
N PRO A 701 -19.67 -29.97 -2.59
CA PRO A 701 -18.64 -31.01 -2.79
C PRO A 701 -17.58 -30.67 -3.85
N ASP A 702 -17.93 -29.85 -4.85
CA ASP A 702 -16.99 -29.39 -5.87
C ASP A 702 -15.82 -28.56 -5.30
N LEU A 703 -16.05 -27.84 -4.22
CA LEU A 703 -15.08 -26.90 -3.61
C LEU A 703 -14.66 -27.29 -2.19
N ASN A 704 -15.43 -28.15 -1.51
CA ASN A 704 -15.19 -28.47 -0.11
C ASN A 704 -13.80 -29.07 0.13
N GLY A 705 -13.09 -28.59 1.17
CA GLY A 705 -11.70 -28.96 1.46
C GLY A 705 -10.65 -28.41 0.48
N ARG A 706 -11.05 -27.56 -0.46
CA ARG A 706 -10.16 -27.01 -1.47
C ARG A 706 -9.74 -25.59 -1.12
N ARG A 707 -8.48 -25.26 -1.48
CA ARG A 707 -7.96 -23.92 -1.34
C ARG A 707 -8.65 -22.98 -2.33
N PRO A 708 -9.21 -21.83 -1.89
CA PRO A 708 -9.73 -20.82 -2.79
C PRO A 708 -8.64 -20.28 -3.73
N ASN A 709 -8.99 -20.01 -4.98
CA ASN A 709 -8.07 -19.38 -5.94
C ASN A 709 -7.65 -17.95 -5.51
N THR A 710 -8.50 -17.26 -4.72
CA THR A 710 -8.22 -15.95 -4.13
C THR A 710 -7.18 -16.02 -3.00
N ALA A 711 -6.88 -17.19 -2.47
CA ALA A 711 -5.94 -17.35 -1.37
C ALA A 711 -4.47 -17.30 -1.81
N SER A 712 -4.21 -17.41 -3.12
CA SER A 712 -2.88 -17.34 -3.71
C SER A 712 -1.88 -18.40 -3.19
N SER A 713 -0.58 -18.12 -3.22
CA SER A 713 0.48 -19.06 -2.81
C SER A 713 0.47 -19.31 -1.30
N PRO A 714 0.57 -20.57 -0.84
CA PRO A 714 0.66 -20.91 0.58
C PRO A 714 1.87 -20.32 1.31
N TYR A 715 3.03 -20.24 0.66
CA TYR A 715 4.26 -19.73 1.23
C TYR A 715 4.73 -18.52 0.45
N LEU A 716 4.96 -17.43 1.16
CA LEU A 716 5.51 -16.19 0.63
C LEU A 716 6.71 -15.76 1.45
N ALA A 717 7.77 -15.30 0.80
CA ALA A 717 8.90 -14.66 1.48
C ALA A 717 9.39 -13.46 0.70
N ASN A 718 9.88 -12.46 1.42
CA ASN A 718 10.56 -11.31 0.85
C ASN A 718 11.80 -10.99 1.70
N ALA A 719 12.86 -10.51 1.05
CA ALA A 719 14.05 -10.06 1.74
C ALA A 719 14.73 -8.94 0.95
N TRP A 720 15.28 -7.99 1.66
CA TRP A 720 16.13 -6.94 1.12
C TRP A 720 17.24 -6.62 2.10
N VAL A 721 18.49 -6.64 1.63
CA VAL A 721 19.67 -6.25 2.39
C VAL A 721 20.32 -5.11 1.63
N SER A 722 20.61 -4.01 2.28
CA SER A 722 21.34 -2.90 1.69
C SER A 722 22.42 -2.36 2.61
N TYR A 723 23.51 -1.93 2.01
CA TYR A 723 24.56 -1.21 2.72
C TYR A 723 24.77 0.16 2.09
N ARG A 724 24.86 1.18 2.92
CA ARG A 724 25.22 2.54 2.53
C ARG A 724 26.40 3.01 3.35
N GLN A 725 27.48 3.40 2.69
CA GLN A 725 28.68 3.92 3.34
C GLN A 725 28.33 5.19 4.15
N PRO A 726 28.45 5.16 5.48
CA PRO A 726 28.01 6.26 6.33
C PRO A 726 29.01 7.41 6.41
N GLU A 727 30.31 7.17 6.19
CA GLU A 727 31.41 8.11 6.40
C GLU A 727 32.51 7.95 5.35
N GLY A 728 33.47 8.89 5.35
CA GLY A 728 34.65 8.86 4.46
C GLY A 728 34.38 9.39 3.06
N THR A 729 35.34 9.20 2.15
CA THR A 729 35.28 9.71 0.76
C THR A 729 34.15 9.12 -0.08
N LEU A 730 33.73 7.91 0.24
CA LEU A 730 32.63 7.21 -0.44
C LEU A 730 31.29 7.32 0.32
N LYS A 731 31.19 8.28 1.25
CA LYS A 731 29.91 8.53 1.97
C LYS A 731 28.74 8.66 1.00
N GLY A 732 27.69 7.87 1.24
CA GLY A 732 26.50 7.87 0.41
C GLY A 732 26.51 6.87 -0.74
N LEU A 733 27.66 6.23 -1.06
CA LEU A 733 27.68 5.09 -1.95
C LEU A 733 27.03 3.88 -1.28
N GLY A 734 26.18 3.18 -1.99
CA GLY A 734 25.50 2.02 -1.45
C GLY A 734 25.06 1.04 -2.50
N ALA A 735 24.73 -0.15 -2.04
CA ALA A 735 24.16 -1.22 -2.85
C ALA A 735 23.10 -1.97 -2.05
N GLY A 736 22.14 -2.52 -2.73
CA GLY A 736 21.10 -3.37 -2.16
C GLY A 736 20.86 -4.59 -3.01
N PHE A 737 20.51 -5.69 -2.35
CA PHE A 737 20.16 -6.95 -2.98
C PHE A 737 19.04 -7.63 -2.22
N GLY A 738 18.14 -8.28 -2.94
CA GLY A 738 17.04 -8.99 -2.32
C GLY A 738 16.13 -9.65 -3.34
N GLY A 739 14.94 -10.05 -2.90
CA GLY A 739 13.98 -10.69 -3.78
C GLY A 739 12.72 -11.17 -3.09
N ASN A 740 11.90 -11.82 -3.89
CA ASN A 740 10.60 -12.36 -3.49
C ASN A 740 10.47 -13.82 -3.92
N TYR A 741 9.97 -14.64 -3.03
CA TYR A 741 9.60 -16.02 -3.27
C TYR A 741 8.09 -16.21 -3.10
N ALA A 742 7.48 -16.98 -3.99
CA ALA A 742 6.13 -17.50 -3.83
C ALA A 742 6.11 -18.99 -4.24
N SER A 743 5.44 -19.82 -3.45
CA SER A 743 5.20 -21.22 -3.81
C SER A 743 4.14 -21.34 -4.91
N ASP A 744 3.86 -22.55 -5.38
CA ASP A 744 2.82 -22.82 -6.38
C ASP A 744 1.47 -22.19 -5.96
N ASN A 745 0.76 -21.63 -6.95
CA ASN A 745 -0.56 -21.04 -6.77
C ASN A 745 -1.59 -21.74 -7.65
N LYS A 746 -2.63 -22.32 -7.06
CA LYS A 746 -3.72 -22.98 -7.77
C LYS A 746 -4.77 -21.95 -8.19
N ILE A 747 -4.80 -21.58 -9.45
CA ILE A 747 -5.77 -20.64 -10.03
C ILE A 747 -7.07 -21.28 -10.52
N VAL A 748 -7.06 -22.59 -10.76
CA VAL A 748 -8.24 -23.45 -10.89
C VAL A 748 -8.10 -24.55 -9.87
N ASN A 749 -9.11 -24.80 -9.03
CA ASN A 749 -9.06 -25.81 -7.98
C ASN A 749 -10.47 -26.29 -7.61
N SER A 750 -11.09 -27.08 -8.48
CA SER A 750 -12.40 -27.68 -8.22
C SER A 750 -12.44 -29.12 -8.75
N VAL A 751 -13.46 -29.90 -8.38
CA VAL A 751 -13.64 -31.27 -8.89
C VAL A 751 -14.06 -31.20 -10.36
N SER A 752 -14.97 -30.31 -10.71
CA SER A 752 -15.53 -30.20 -12.07
C SER A 752 -14.53 -29.65 -13.08
N GLN A 753 -13.80 -28.59 -12.75
CA GLN A 753 -12.83 -27.93 -13.64
C GLN A 753 -11.42 -28.49 -13.53
N GLY A 754 -11.13 -29.29 -12.49
CA GLY A 754 -9.79 -29.83 -12.24
C GLY A 754 -8.88 -28.89 -11.46
N VAL A 755 -7.57 -29.04 -11.66
CA VAL A 755 -6.54 -28.24 -11.00
C VAL A 755 -5.61 -27.66 -12.04
N PHE A 756 -5.35 -26.35 -11.94
CA PHE A 756 -4.32 -25.67 -12.70
C PHE A 756 -3.50 -24.77 -11.80
N SER A 757 -2.17 -24.84 -11.94
CA SER A 757 -1.24 -24.14 -11.04
C SER A 757 -0.32 -23.18 -11.78
N LEU A 758 -0.07 -22.04 -11.18
CA LEU A 758 1.08 -21.19 -11.49
C LEU A 758 2.29 -21.71 -10.70
N PRO A 759 3.44 -21.92 -11.37
CA PRO A 759 4.64 -22.45 -10.71
C PRO A 759 5.18 -21.54 -9.63
N ALA A 760 5.88 -22.12 -8.65
CA ALA A 760 6.70 -21.39 -7.71
C ALA A 760 7.75 -20.54 -8.44
N TYR A 761 8.08 -19.40 -7.85
CA TYR A 761 9.12 -18.53 -8.40
C TYR A 761 9.96 -17.87 -7.31
N THR A 762 11.21 -17.51 -7.72
CA THR A 762 12.09 -16.64 -6.93
C THR A 762 12.60 -15.54 -7.85
N VAL A 763 12.20 -14.31 -7.57
CA VAL A 763 12.65 -13.13 -8.33
C VAL A 763 13.67 -12.38 -7.50
N LEU A 764 14.89 -12.24 -8.02
CA LEU A 764 15.99 -11.53 -7.39
C LEU A 764 16.17 -10.14 -8.01
N ASN A 765 16.44 -9.16 -7.18
CA ASN A 765 16.61 -7.76 -7.56
C ASN A 765 17.87 -7.20 -6.92
N ALA A 766 18.49 -6.23 -7.59
CA ALA A 766 19.66 -5.53 -7.08
C ALA A 766 19.58 -4.03 -7.40
N SER A 767 20.18 -3.20 -6.56
CA SER A 767 20.36 -1.78 -6.83
C SER A 767 21.73 -1.30 -6.38
N VAL A 768 22.22 -0.25 -7.04
CA VAL A 768 23.37 0.53 -6.63
C VAL A 768 23.01 2.00 -6.65
N PHE A 769 23.50 2.77 -5.71
CA PHE A 769 23.20 4.20 -5.62
C PHE A 769 24.35 5.00 -5.00
N TYR A 770 24.45 6.24 -5.43
CA TYR A 770 25.34 7.23 -4.84
C TYR A 770 24.50 8.46 -4.48
N ASP A 771 24.22 8.59 -3.19
CA ASP A 771 23.26 9.56 -2.66
C ASP A 771 24.00 10.67 -1.89
N GLN A 772 24.01 11.86 -2.49
CA GLN A 772 24.65 13.06 -1.99
C GLN A 772 23.59 14.11 -1.59
N PRO A 773 23.96 15.16 -0.84
CA PRO A 773 23.01 16.21 -0.43
C PRO A 773 22.31 16.89 -1.60
N LYS A 774 22.97 17.09 -2.74
CA LYS A 774 22.45 17.80 -3.91
C LYS A 774 22.03 16.91 -5.09
N PHE A 775 22.43 15.64 -5.08
CA PHE A 775 22.08 14.73 -6.19
C PHE A 775 22.06 13.27 -5.72
N ARG A 776 21.40 12.45 -6.50
CA ARG A 776 21.43 10.99 -6.36
C ARG A 776 21.54 10.36 -7.73
N LEU A 777 22.49 9.46 -7.87
CA LEU A 777 22.64 8.55 -9.02
C LEU A 777 22.22 7.17 -8.57
N SER A 778 21.43 6.47 -9.35
CA SER A 778 20.98 5.13 -8.98
C SER A 778 20.78 4.26 -10.22
N ALA A 779 21.01 2.97 -10.06
CA ALA A 779 20.67 1.97 -11.04
C ALA A 779 20.08 0.75 -10.34
N LYS A 780 19.11 0.09 -10.99
CA LYS A 780 18.54 -1.17 -10.52
C LYS A 780 18.48 -2.21 -11.63
N VAL A 781 18.48 -3.46 -11.20
CA VAL A 781 18.13 -4.61 -12.03
C VAL A 781 16.98 -5.35 -11.32
N ASP A 782 15.82 -5.38 -11.92
CA ASP A 782 14.72 -6.24 -11.48
C ASP A 782 14.79 -7.56 -12.24
N ASN A 783 14.42 -8.68 -11.58
CA ASN A 783 14.48 -10.04 -12.11
C ASN A 783 15.88 -10.39 -12.66
N LEU A 784 16.89 -10.30 -11.81
CA LEU A 784 18.31 -10.49 -12.17
C LEU A 784 18.60 -11.81 -12.90
N THR A 785 17.90 -12.89 -12.52
CA THR A 785 18.05 -14.24 -13.09
C THR A 785 17.24 -14.42 -14.38
N ASN A 786 16.50 -13.43 -14.81
CA ASN A 786 15.61 -13.50 -15.98
C ASN A 786 14.58 -14.65 -15.89
N GLN A 787 14.06 -14.88 -14.67
CA GLN A 787 13.07 -15.90 -14.36
C GLN A 787 11.76 -15.63 -15.13
N LYS A 788 11.24 -16.63 -15.83
CA LYS A 788 9.85 -16.64 -16.30
C LYS A 788 8.95 -17.01 -15.13
N TYR A 789 7.93 -16.21 -14.86
CA TYR A 789 6.98 -16.46 -13.77
C TYR A 789 5.63 -15.84 -14.07
N TRP A 790 4.61 -16.33 -13.41
CA TRP A 790 3.22 -15.92 -13.61
C TRP A 790 2.58 -15.54 -12.30
N THR A 791 1.64 -14.61 -12.37
CA THR A 791 0.73 -14.29 -11.27
C THR A 791 -0.71 -14.42 -11.75
N GLY A 792 -1.66 -14.54 -10.83
CA GLY A 792 -3.07 -14.66 -11.16
C GLY A 792 -3.88 -15.27 -10.03
N TYR A 793 -5.20 -15.22 -10.13
CA TYR A 793 -6.11 -15.96 -9.27
C TYR A 793 -7.20 -16.71 -10.07
N THR A 794 -7.50 -16.29 -11.28
CA THR A 794 -8.35 -16.96 -12.28
C THR A 794 -7.69 -16.93 -13.65
N THR A 795 -6.54 -16.33 -13.74
CA THR A 795 -5.80 -16.06 -14.97
C THR A 795 -4.35 -16.46 -14.84
N MET A 796 -3.74 -16.73 -15.96
CA MET A 796 -2.32 -16.96 -16.12
C MET A 796 -1.69 -15.70 -16.73
N ASN A 797 -1.11 -14.83 -15.87
CA ASN A 797 -0.53 -13.57 -16.32
C ASN A 797 0.99 -13.66 -16.28
N ALA A 798 1.64 -13.71 -17.44
CA ALA A 798 3.09 -13.67 -17.56
C ALA A 798 3.63 -12.35 -16.97
N GLN A 799 4.71 -12.41 -16.21
CA GLN A 799 5.32 -11.28 -15.54
C GLN A 799 6.61 -10.85 -16.24
N LYS A 800 6.98 -9.58 -16.04
CA LYS A 800 8.09 -8.92 -16.70
C LYS A 800 9.41 -9.67 -16.52
N LEU A 801 10.15 -9.87 -17.58
CA LEU A 801 11.50 -10.42 -17.59
C LEU A 801 12.50 -9.39 -17.01
N ARG A 802 13.80 -9.75 -17.01
CA ARG A 802 14.85 -8.86 -16.51
C ARG A 802 14.75 -7.48 -17.13
N SER A 803 14.80 -6.46 -16.26
CA SER A 803 14.82 -5.07 -16.66
C SER A 803 15.88 -4.29 -15.89
N ILE A 804 16.53 -3.35 -16.56
CA ILE A 804 17.55 -2.47 -16.02
C ILE A 804 17.03 -1.05 -16.13
N VAL A 805 17.14 -0.27 -15.04
CA VAL A 805 16.72 1.13 -15.00
C VAL A 805 17.80 1.96 -14.31
N GLY A 806 18.17 3.08 -14.93
CA GLY A 806 19.02 4.11 -14.35
C GLY A 806 18.20 5.35 -13.98
N SER A 807 18.62 6.07 -12.96
CA SER A 807 17.99 7.33 -12.52
C SER A 807 19.01 8.34 -12.03
N VAL A 808 18.75 9.61 -12.36
CA VAL A 808 19.47 10.79 -11.86
C VAL A 808 18.46 11.71 -11.20
N ALA A 809 18.76 12.14 -9.97
CA ALA A 809 17.94 13.09 -9.24
C ALA A 809 18.78 14.28 -8.78
N TYR A 810 18.22 15.48 -8.88
CA TYR A 810 18.77 16.71 -8.33
C TYR A 810 17.90 17.15 -7.14
N LYS A 811 18.57 17.53 -6.05
CA LYS A 811 17.95 17.96 -4.78
C LYS A 811 18.30 19.43 -4.51
N PHE A 812 17.34 20.18 -4.04
CA PHE A 812 17.49 21.61 -3.74
C PHE A 812 16.77 22.02 -2.46
#